data_02f1158cea1f2da1ec24d4a2506832a3
#
_entry.id   02f1158cea1f2da1ec24d4a2506832a3
#
_cell.length_a   1.000
_cell.length_b   1.000
_cell.length_c   1.000
_cell.angle_alpha   90.00
_cell.angle_beta   90.00
_cell.angle_gamma   90.00
#
_symmetry.space_group_name_H-M   'P 1'
#
loop_
_entity.id
_entity.type
_entity.pdbx_description
1 polymer ?
#
loop_
_entity_poly.entity_id
_entity_poly.type
_entity_poly.pdbx_seq_one_letter_code
_entity_poly.pdbx_strand_id
1 'polypeptide(L)'
;MTQADDSRVIELAEQAGIIPVWVDVYGRRHTVDRQTLQALLQSFNLPCCSHADVNESKHLLANETYVANGQMLVSDLASMITFRLRGDTRYQLRLEGGGQRTGTAQSLGNDMVCIPPVDTVGYHDLLIGDFELKLAIAPRRCPSVSDIMQRPLPRAWGIVAQAYGLWRSGKDELLTGSAKNRDELIWPDHEDAHAAGDYAAIAELGERAAEAGASALAISPVHAMFSADPGRYSPYSPSSRLFLNASYANPSMVLGDELVRSALVDLDVRLMGTTLEEGLIDWASVVPARMARLRRVYELFLLNTQLRAHQSFREFRRAGGPLLQAHACYEALHAHHVDTLGVANGWKDWPAHLQDPFGPGVTRFAQHYEKEVGFHVFLQWLADEGLRTAQQSMRQAGMSIGLITDLAIGADGRGSHAWCRQTDFLDKVTVGAPPDLLYAEGQNWGLSAFSPRAMRGSGYAPFLEMLRAVMKHAGGVRIDHILGFARMWLVPEGTSASMGAFVRYPCADMLNLLALEAERHKAIIVGENLGTVPEDFNEQLYGKGIMGTTVLLLEKNETSYLPLERWPVHTVAMPSTHDLPTLAGWWAGCDIQWRERLGAIREDQADEIWAERHRDKKELWRTLADAGLVTDEDIAQVAAPREALLAFIADAAAPLALFPLEDLMGLFAQPNLPGTDPAGSKQYPSWIQRFPTSVEHIFGERNVRASVATLKRARYAI
;
A
#
# COMPACT_ATOMS: atom_id res chain seq x y z
N MET A 1 15.61 -43.16 6.71
CA MET A 1 15.70 -42.37 5.47
C MET A 1 17.00 -41.58 5.50
N THR A 2 17.80 -41.65 4.42
CA THR A 2 19.06 -40.86 4.34
C THR A 2 18.72 -39.39 4.22
N GLN A 3 19.31 -38.57 5.07
CA GLN A 3 19.15 -37.11 5.07
C GLN A 3 19.64 -36.55 3.72
N ALA A 4 18.93 -35.60 3.15
CA ALA A 4 19.35 -34.90 1.92
C ALA A 4 20.68 -34.15 2.16
N ASP A 5 21.60 -34.21 1.21
CA ASP A 5 22.83 -33.41 1.26
C ASP A 5 22.56 -31.94 0.93
N ASP A 6 23.48 -31.06 1.32
CA ASP A 6 23.32 -29.61 1.17
C ASP A 6 23.20 -29.20 -0.31
N SER A 7 23.94 -29.83 -1.21
CA SER A 7 23.93 -29.49 -2.63
C SER A 7 22.56 -29.71 -3.27
N ARG A 8 21.86 -30.75 -2.86
CA ARG A 8 20.51 -31.08 -3.37
C ARG A 8 19.44 -30.16 -2.82
N VAL A 9 19.58 -29.70 -1.57
CA VAL A 9 18.68 -28.70 -0.97
C VAL A 9 18.87 -27.35 -1.67
N ILE A 10 20.11 -26.96 -1.93
CA ILE A 10 20.42 -25.72 -2.68
C ILE A 10 19.84 -25.78 -4.09
N GLU A 11 20.05 -26.89 -4.82
CA GLU A 11 19.50 -27.03 -6.17
C GLU A 11 17.95 -26.97 -6.18
N LEU A 12 17.29 -27.62 -5.21
CA LEU A 12 15.83 -27.53 -5.06
C LEU A 12 15.38 -26.10 -4.76
N ALA A 13 16.09 -25.40 -3.88
CA ALA A 13 15.81 -24.02 -3.55
C ALA A 13 15.89 -23.10 -4.77
N GLU A 14 16.95 -23.25 -5.59
CA GLU A 14 17.10 -22.50 -6.85
C GLU A 14 15.96 -22.77 -7.85
N GLN A 15 15.56 -24.05 -8.00
CA GLN A 15 14.42 -24.44 -8.84
C GLN A 15 13.09 -23.88 -8.33
N ALA A 16 12.94 -23.74 -7.01
CA ALA A 16 11.77 -23.12 -6.38
C ALA A 16 11.78 -21.59 -6.44
N GLY A 17 12.85 -20.96 -6.97
CA GLY A 17 13.00 -19.51 -7.06
C GLY A 17 13.63 -18.86 -5.83
N ILE A 18 14.09 -19.63 -4.84
CA ILE A 18 14.85 -19.11 -3.69
C ILE A 18 16.28 -18.83 -4.16
N ILE A 19 16.86 -17.69 -3.77
CA ILE A 19 18.21 -17.27 -4.15
C ILE A 19 19.17 -17.65 -3.02
N PRO A 20 19.99 -18.71 -3.16
CA PRO A 20 20.83 -19.21 -2.08
C PRO A 20 22.10 -18.38 -1.86
N VAL A 21 22.44 -17.49 -2.80
CA VAL A 21 23.59 -16.58 -2.68
C VAL A 21 23.18 -15.18 -3.13
N TRP A 22 23.38 -14.21 -2.27
CA TRP A 22 23.08 -12.81 -2.56
C TRP A 22 24.27 -11.89 -2.27
N VAL A 23 24.21 -10.67 -2.77
CA VAL A 23 25.27 -9.66 -2.60
C VAL A 23 24.69 -8.49 -1.82
N ASP A 24 25.39 -8.06 -0.77
CA ASP A 24 25.01 -6.89 0.04
C ASP A 24 25.40 -5.58 -0.64
N VAL A 25 25.04 -4.47 -0.01
CA VAL A 25 25.34 -3.10 -0.47
C VAL A 25 26.85 -2.77 -0.51
N TYR A 26 27.68 -3.59 0.13
CA TYR A 26 29.14 -3.49 0.09
C TYR A 26 29.79 -4.37 -0.96
N GLY A 27 29.00 -5.08 -1.77
CA GLY A 27 29.50 -6.05 -2.75
C GLY A 27 29.96 -7.38 -2.17
N ARG A 28 29.65 -7.69 -0.90
CA ARG A 28 30.03 -8.95 -0.24
C ARG A 28 29.00 -10.03 -0.56
N ARG A 29 29.49 -11.23 -0.85
CA ARG A 29 28.64 -12.40 -1.12
C ARG A 29 28.26 -13.07 0.20
N HIS A 30 26.97 -13.34 0.36
CA HIS A 30 26.39 -14.06 1.48
C HIS A 30 25.74 -15.35 0.98
N THR A 31 25.99 -16.45 1.68
CA THR A 31 25.32 -17.72 1.40
C THR A 31 24.25 -17.96 2.46
N VAL A 32 23.05 -18.29 2.01
CA VAL A 32 21.93 -18.61 2.89
C VAL A 32 22.18 -19.95 3.55
N ASP A 33 21.98 -20.02 4.85
CA ASP A 33 22.17 -21.26 5.60
C ASP A 33 21.09 -22.32 5.24
N ARG A 34 21.42 -23.58 5.52
CA ARG A 34 20.55 -24.71 5.22
C ARG A 34 19.20 -24.62 5.92
N GLN A 35 19.16 -24.19 7.18
CA GLN A 35 17.91 -24.16 7.96
C GLN A 35 16.94 -23.15 7.38
N THR A 36 17.43 -21.98 7.00
CA THR A 36 16.67 -20.95 6.28
C THR A 36 16.12 -21.50 4.94
N LEU A 37 16.98 -22.15 4.12
CA LEU A 37 16.51 -22.75 2.86
C LEU A 37 15.42 -23.82 3.08
N GLN A 38 15.57 -24.66 4.10
CA GLN A 38 14.58 -25.68 4.44
C GLN A 38 13.26 -25.06 4.94
N ALA A 39 13.31 -24.02 5.78
CA ALA A 39 12.12 -23.32 6.26
C ALA A 39 11.35 -22.68 5.09
N LEU A 40 12.05 -22.03 4.16
CA LEU A 40 11.44 -21.43 2.98
C LEU A 40 10.85 -22.50 2.03
N LEU A 41 11.54 -23.59 1.79
CA LEU A 41 11.02 -24.70 0.99
C LEU A 41 9.75 -25.32 1.62
N GLN A 42 9.74 -25.46 2.94
CA GLN A 42 8.56 -25.94 3.68
C GLN A 42 7.38 -24.97 3.55
N SER A 43 7.63 -23.64 3.63
CA SER A 43 6.59 -22.63 3.42
C SER A 43 5.99 -22.68 2.01
N PHE A 44 6.74 -23.21 1.04
CA PHE A 44 6.28 -23.45 -0.33
C PHE A 44 5.59 -24.81 -0.51
N ASN A 45 5.37 -25.57 0.57
CA ASN A 45 4.90 -26.95 0.53
C ASN A 45 5.80 -27.86 -0.33
N LEU A 46 7.13 -27.69 -0.20
CA LEU A 46 8.15 -28.50 -0.85
C LEU A 46 8.97 -29.25 0.20
N PRO A 47 8.62 -30.50 0.53
CA PRO A 47 9.40 -31.33 1.45
C PRO A 47 10.86 -31.47 1.00
N CYS A 48 11.81 -31.38 1.95
CA CYS A 48 13.25 -31.39 1.62
C CYS A 48 14.14 -32.04 2.68
N CYS A 49 13.57 -32.81 3.63
CA CYS A 49 14.33 -33.44 4.73
C CYS A 49 15.12 -34.63 4.31
N SER A 50 14.62 -35.43 3.36
CA SER A 50 15.24 -36.65 2.84
C SER A 50 15.51 -36.58 1.33
N HIS A 51 16.33 -37.47 0.81
CA HIS A 51 16.52 -37.60 -0.64
C HIS A 51 15.21 -37.90 -1.40
N ALA A 52 14.29 -38.65 -0.80
CA ALA A 52 12.99 -38.96 -1.39
C ALA A 52 12.14 -37.68 -1.48
N ASP A 53 12.10 -36.86 -0.41
CA ASP A 53 11.37 -35.60 -0.37
C ASP A 53 11.87 -34.61 -1.44
N VAL A 54 13.20 -34.47 -1.56
CA VAL A 54 13.80 -33.61 -2.59
C VAL A 54 13.42 -34.07 -4.00
N ASN A 55 13.45 -35.38 -4.28
CA ASN A 55 13.05 -35.89 -5.59
C ASN A 55 11.55 -35.65 -5.86
N GLU A 56 10.68 -35.87 -4.88
CA GLU A 56 9.25 -35.59 -4.98
C GLU A 56 9.01 -34.12 -5.27
N SER A 57 9.65 -33.22 -4.51
CA SER A 57 9.53 -31.76 -4.71
C SER A 57 10.03 -31.30 -6.08
N LYS A 58 11.13 -31.89 -6.60
CA LYS A 58 11.60 -31.62 -7.98
C LYS A 58 10.60 -32.09 -9.03
N HIS A 59 9.95 -33.25 -8.83
CA HIS A 59 8.90 -33.71 -9.73
C HIS A 59 7.67 -32.83 -9.71
N LEU A 60 7.26 -32.30 -8.55
CA LEU A 60 6.19 -31.33 -8.42
C LEU A 60 6.51 -30.05 -9.22
N LEU A 61 7.68 -29.46 -9.01
CA LEU A 61 8.11 -28.25 -9.73
C LEU A 61 8.20 -28.48 -11.25
N ALA A 62 8.71 -29.61 -11.68
CA ALA A 62 8.78 -29.96 -13.11
C ALA A 62 7.38 -30.06 -13.74
N ASN A 63 6.41 -30.60 -13.03
CA ASN A 63 5.03 -30.70 -13.53
C ASN A 63 4.34 -29.35 -13.57
N GLU A 64 4.62 -28.43 -12.64
CA GLU A 64 4.07 -27.07 -12.64
C GLU A 64 4.52 -26.21 -13.82
N THR A 65 5.54 -26.63 -14.58
CA THR A 65 5.93 -25.95 -15.81
C THR A 65 4.94 -26.14 -16.95
N TYR A 66 4.10 -27.18 -16.89
CA TYR A 66 3.05 -27.45 -17.87
C TYR A 66 1.75 -26.73 -17.51
N VAL A 67 0.98 -26.39 -18.54
CA VAL A 67 -0.34 -25.78 -18.32
C VAL A 67 -1.28 -26.76 -17.62
N ALA A 68 -2.14 -26.21 -16.76
CA ALA A 68 -3.19 -26.91 -16.05
C ALA A 68 -4.50 -26.12 -16.08
N ASN A 69 -5.62 -26.81 -15.90
CA ASN A 69 -6.94 -26.16 -15.88
C ASN A 69 -7.02 -25.04 -14.85
N GLY A 70 -7.64 -23.93 -15.24
CA GLY A 70 -7.82 -22.76 -14.38
C GLY A 70 -6.60 -21.82 -14.28
N GLN A 71 -5.46 -22.19 -14.87
CA GLN A 71 -4.30 -21.29 -14.95
C GLN A 71 -4.52 -20.14 -15.94
N MET A 72 -3.70 -19.10 -15.78
CA MET A 72 -3.66 -17.96 -16.69
C MET A 72 -2.29 -17.90 -17.37
N LEU A 73 -2.32 -17.83 -18.69
CA LEU A 73 -1.19 -17.40 -19.51
C LEU A 73 -1.21 -15.87 -19.59
N VAL A 74 -0.06 -15.24 -19.44
CA VAL A 74 0.08 -13.80 -19.51
C VAL A 74 1.05 -13.45 -20.63
N SER A 75 0.68 -12.52 -21.50
CA SER A 75 1.50 -12.11 -22.63
C SER A 75 1.32 -10.63 -22.94
N ASP A 76 2.33 -10.06 -23.58
CA ASP A 76 2.26 -8.73 -24.15
C ASP A 76 1.42 -8.71 -25.45
N LEU A 77 0.82 -7.56 -25.72
CA LEU A 77 0.11 -7.29 -26.99
C LEU A 77 1.01 -7.60 -28.19
N ALA A 78 0.49 -8.39 -29.11
CA ALA A 78 1.15 -8.77 -30.35
C ALA A 78 2.44 -9.60 -30.18
N SER A 79 2.64 -10.22 -29.03
CA SER A 79 3.74 -11.15 -28.77
C SER A 79 3.32 -12.61 -28.99
N MET A 80 4.28 -13.45 -29.38
CA MET A 80 4.06 -14.92 -29.47
C MET A 80 3.80 -15.48 -28.06
N ILE A 81 2.79 -16.33 -27.94
CA ILE A 81 2.39 -16.93 -26.67
C ILE A 81 2.94 -18.34 -26.61
N THR A 82 3.95 -18.55 -25.74
CA THR A 82 4.66 -19.81 -25.61
C THR A 82 4.43 -20.45 -24.24
N PHE A 83 4.18 -21.76 -24.23
CA PHE A 83 3.95 -22.51 -22.97
C PHE A 83 4.21 -24.01 -23.20
N ARG A 84 4.29 -24.76 -22.11
CA ARG A 84 4.46 -26.22 -22.15
C ARG A 84 3.11 -26.91 -22.10
N LEU A 85 2.89 -27.82 -23.08
CA LEU A 85 1.64 -28.56 -23.23
C LEU A 85 1.92 -30.03 -23.48
N ARG A 86 1.18 -30.89 -22.77
CA ARG A 86 1.10 -32.36 -23.08
C ARG A 86 -0.27 -32.61 -23.71
N GLY A 87 -0.28 -33.24 -24.88
CA GLY A 87 -1.53 -33.69 -25.54
C GLY A 87 -1.87 -32.92 -26.81
N ASP A 88 -3.15 -32.79 -27.10
CA ASP A 88 -3.66 -32.17 -28.34
C ASP A 88 -3.35 -30.68 -28.38
N THR A 89 -2.85 -30.21 -29.54
CA THR A 89 -2.44 -28.83 -29.78
C THR A 89 -3.51 -27.99 -30.48
N ARG A 90 -4.68 -28.56 -30.78
CA ARG A 90 -5.81 -27.78 -31.33
C ARG A 90 -6.37 -26.84 -30.28
N TYR A 91 -6.57 -25.58 -30.66
CA TYR A 91 -7.08 -24.57 -29.73
C TYR A 91 -8.29 -23.81 -30.27
N GLN A 92 -9.08 -23.31 -29.32
CA GLN A 92 -10.15 -22.34 -29.52
C GLN A 92 -9.92 -21.18 -28.57
N LEU A 93 -9.75 -19.98 -29.10
CA LEU A 93 -9.61 -18.74 -28.36
C LEU A 93 -10.88 -17.92 -28.50
N ARG A 94 -11.55 -17.62 -27.37
CA ARG A 94 -12.69 -16.69 -27.29
C ARG A 94 -12.22 -15.37 -26.74
N LEU A 95 -12.37 -14.30 -27.52
CA LEU A 95 -11.99 -12.96 -27.12
C LEU A 95 -13.01 -12.38 -26.13
N GLU A 96 -12.54 -11.62 -25.12
CA GLU A 96 -13.38 -10.97 -24.10
C GLU A 96 -14.45 -10.06 -24.71
N GLY A 97 -14.10 -9.27 -25.73
CA GLY A 97 -15.03 -8.38 -26.46
C GLY A 97 -15.92 -9.07 -27.49
N GLY A 98 -15.87 -10.41 -27.55
CA GLY A 98 -16.56 -11.22 -28.57
C GLY A 98 -15.65 -11.60 -29.73
N GLY A 99 -16.07 -12.61 -30.47
CA GLY A 99 -15.27 -13.21 -31.53
C GLY A 99 -14.50 -14.46 -31.04
N GLN A 100 -14.18 -15.30 -32.05
CA GLN A 100 -13.53 -16.60 -31.79
C GLN A 100 -12.47 -16.85 -32.85
N ARG A 101 -11.34 -17.43 -32.43
CA ARG A 101 -10.28 -17.91 -33.32
C ARG A 101 -10.04 -19.38 -33.02
N THR A 102 -9.79 -20.18 -34.06
CA THR A 102 -9.41 -21.58 -33.92
C THR A 102 -8.13 -21.84 -34.67
N GLY A 103 -7.34 -22.82 -34.21
CA GLY A 103 -6.09 -23.17 -34.88
C GLY A 103 -5.42 -24.38 -34.21
N THR A 104 -4.18 -24.61 -34.61
CA THR A 104 -3.32 -25.63 -34.03
C THR A 104 -2.05 -24.92 -33.53
N ALA A 105 -1.68 -25.11 -32.29
CA ALA A 105 -0.46 -24.54 -31.74
C ALA A 105 0.75 -25.22 -32.40
N GLN A 106 1.73 -24.40 -32.76
CA GLN A 106 2.96 -24.88 -33.42
C GLN A 106 3.91 -25.47 -32.35
N SER A 107 4.41 -26.67 -32.59
CA SER A 107 5.43 -27.27 -31.72
C SER A 107 6.79 -26.59 -31.92
N LEU A 108 7.44 -26.27 -30.81
CA LEU A 108 8.80 -25.73 -30.74
C LEU A 108 9.82 -26.79 -30.22
N GLY A 109 9.37 -28.00 -29.97
CA GLY A 109 10.17 -29.09 -29.36
C GLY A 109 10.10 -29.10 -27.82
N ASN A 110 10.48 -30.21 -27.20
CA ASN A 110 10.51 -30.36 -25.73
C ASN A 110 9.18 -29.98 -25.03
N ASP A 111 8.05 -30.41 -25.61
CA ASP A 111 6.69 -30.07 -25.16
C ASP A 111 6.37 -28.57 -25.15
N MET A 112 7.23 -27.75 -25.72
CA MET A 112 6.96 -26.32 -25.93
C MET A 112 6.10 -26.13 -27.17
N VAL A 113 5.04 -25.36 -27.02
CA VAL A 113 4.16 -24.95 -28.11
C VAL A 113 4.02 -23.44 -28.15
N CYS A 114 3.64 -22.89 -29.32
CA CYS A 114 3.28 -21.50 -29.43
C CYS A 114 1.96 -21.33 -30.19
N ILE A 115 1.23 -20.30 -29.81
CA ILE A 115 0.08 -19.78 -30.57
C ILE A 115 0.42 -18.40 -31.12
N PRO A 116 -0.18 -18.01 -32.28
CA PRO A 116 0.07 -16.71 -32.89
C PRO A 116 -0.25 -15.56 -31.96
N PRO A 117 0.37 -14.39 -32.17
CA PRO A 117 0.07 -13.18 -31.43
C PRO A 117 -1.42 -12.83 -31.41
N VAL A 118 -1.89 -12.32 -30.25
CA VAL A 118 -3.23 -11.77 -30.10
C VAL A 118 -3.11 -10.24 -30.04
N ASP A 119 -3.88 -9.57 -30.88
CA ASP A 119 -3.88 -8.12 -31.10
C ASP A 119 -4.94 -7.36 -30.31
N THR A 120 -5.59 -8.05 -29.36
CA THR A 120 -6.67 -7.51 -28.57
C THR A 120 -6.28 -7.58 -27.08
N VAL A 121 -6.21 -6.43 -26.41
CA VAL A 121 -5.96 -6.34 -24.97
C VAL A 121 -7.16 -6.84 -24.20
N GLY A 122 -6.94 -7.65 -23.17
CA GLY A 122 -8.03 -8.16 -22.31
C GLY A 122 -7.77 -9.55 -21.73
N TYR A 123 -8.79 -10.11 -21.08
CA TYR A 123 -8.81 -11.47 -20.55
C TYR A 123 -9.65 -12.37 -21.45
N HIS A 124 -9.01 -13.32 -22.09
CA HIS A 124 -9.63 -14.20 -23.07
C HIS A 124 -9.74 -15.61 -22.51
N ASP A 125 -10.66 -16.40 -23.06
CA ASP A 125 -10.77 -17.83 -22.75
C ASP A 125 -10.03 -18.64 -23.81
N LEU A 126 -9.08 -19.47 -23.41
CA LEU A 126 -8.31 -20.36 -24.26
C LEU A 126 -8.62 -21.82 -23.92
N LEU A 127 -9.30 -22.51 -24.82
CA LEU A 127 -9.44 -23.96 -24.76
C LEU A 127 -8.37 -24.56 -25.68
N ILE A 128 -7.50 -25.44 -25.14
CA ILE A 128 -6.46 -26.11 -25.92
C ILE A 128 -6.35 -27.58 -25.48
N GLY A 129 -6.58 -28.51 -26.42
CA GLY A 129 -6.79 -29.92 -26.06
C GLY A 129 -7.92 -30.03 -25.02
N ASP A 130 -7.60 -30.61 -23.86
CA ASP A 130 -8.53 -30.77 -22.73
C ASP A 130 -8.38 -29.70 -21.65
N PHE A 131 -7.59 -28.64 -21.88
CA PHE A 131 -7.30 -27.60 -20.91
C PHE A 131 -8.12 -26.34 -21.16
N GLU A 132 -8.79 -25.87 -20.11
CA GLU A 132 -9.43 -24.55 -20.06
C GLU A 132 -8.53 -23.56 -19.31
N LEU A 133 -8.03 -22.57 -20.03
CA LEU A 133 -7.08 -21.55 -19.54
C LEU A 133 -7.68 -20.16 -19.71
N LYS A 134 -7.20 -19.23 -18.89
CA LYS A 134 -7.33 -17.79 -19.19
C LYS A 134 -6.08 -17.31 -19.94
N LEU A 135 -6.26 -16.38 -20.84
CA LEU A 135 -5.19 -15.69 -21.55
C LEU A 135 -5.32 -14.20 -21.34
N ALA A 136 -4.42 -13.63 -20.55
CA ALA A 136 -4.32 -12.19 -20.34
C ALA A 136 -3.37 -11.59 -21.39
N ILE A 137 -3.87 -10.67 -22.19
CA ILE A 137 -3.09 -9.87 -23.14
C ILE A 137 -2.97 -8.46 -22.59
N ALA A 138 -1.78 -8.09 -22.16
CA ALA A 138 -1.49 -6.81 -21.56
C ALA A 138 -1.22 -5.73 -22.62
N PRO A 139 -1.60 -4.46 -22.36
CA PRO A 139 -1.13 -3.33 -23.17
C PRO A 139 0.39 -3.20 -23.04
N ARG A 140 1.01 -2.51 -24.00
CA ARG A 140 2.46 -2.31 -23.97
C ARG A 140 2.93 -1.54 -22.73
N ARG A 141 2.11 -0.59 -22.23
CA ARG A 141 2.40 0.23 -21.06
C ARG A 141 1.15 0.61 -20.28
N CYS A 142 1.31 1.00 -19.04
CA CYS A 142 0.31 1.64 -18.21
C CYS A 142 -0.05 3.03 -18.78
N PRO A 143 -1.23 3.60 -18.43
CA PRO A 143 -1.54 4.99 -18.69
C PRO A 143 -0.49 5.93 -18.07
N SER A 144 -0.03 6.91 -18.85
CA SER A 144 0.89 7.94 -18.36
C SER A 144 0.12 9.17 -17.87
N VAL A 145 0.82 10.07 -17.17
CA VAL A 145 0.28 11.39 -16.79
C VAL A 145 -0.18 12.16 -18.02
N SER A 146 0.55 12.03 -19.17
CA SER A 146 0.18 12.64 -20.44
C SER A 146 -1.15 12.10 -20.99
N ASP A 147 -1.37 10.78 -20.89
CA ASP A 147 -2.63 10.15 -21.34
C ASP A 147 -3.81 10.62 -20.49
N ILE A 148 -3.65 10.70 -19.16
CA ILE A 148 -4.72 11.12 -18.24
C ILE A 148 -5.05 12.61 -18.42
N MET A 149 -4.03 13.46 -18.55
CA MET A 149 -4.21 14.91 -18.71
C MET A 149 -4.52 15.32 -20.16
N GLN A 150 -4.36 14.40 -21.13
CA GLN A 150 -4.46 14.67 -22.56
C GLN A 150 -3.60 15.87 -22.99
N ARG A 151 -2.41 15.95 -22.43
CA ARG A 151 -1.47 17.03 -22.63
C ARG A 151 -0.06 16.46 -22.84
N PRO A 152 0.64 16.84 -23.94
CA PRO A 152 2.03 16.43 -24.13
C PRO A 152 2.91 17.08 -23.08
N LEU A 153 3.93 16.35 -22.60
CA LEU A 153 4.94 16.79 -21.62
C LEU A 153 4.32 17.51 -20.41
N PRO A 154 3.41 16.86 -19.67
CA PRO A 154 2.78 17.49 -18.52
C PRO A 154 3.82 17.76 -17.42
N ARG A 155 3.66 18.89 -16.74
CA ARG A 155 4.40 19.24 -15.53
C ARG A 155 3.41 19.33 -14.37
N ALA A 156 2.80 18.19 -14.04
CA ALA A 156 1.82 18.10 -12.97
C ALA A 156 2.48 18.17 -11.58
N TRP A 157 1.76 18.71 -10.61
CA TRP A 157 2.13 18.60 -9.21
C TRP A 157 0.95 18.14 -8.37
N GLY A 158 1.25 17.55 -7.23
CA GLY A 158 0.25 17.06 -6.27
C GLY A 158 0.77 17.12 -4.84
N ILE A 159 -0.11 16.75 -3.93
CA ILE A 159 0.15 16.71 -2.48
C ILE A 159 0.19 15.25 -2.04
N VAL A 160 1.04 14.94 -1.06
CA VAL A 160 0.97 13.69 -0.28
C VAL A 160 0.47 14.03 1.11
N ALA A 161 -0.51 13.30 1.61
CA ALA A 161 -1.05 13.50 2.94
C ALA A 161 -1.25 12.18 3.70
N GLN A 162 -0.96 12.20 4.99
CA GLN A 162 -1.29 11.10 5.88
C GLN A 162 -2.80 11.15 6.18
N ALA A 163 -3.57 10.22 5.59
CA ALA A 163 -5.03 10.21 5.68
C ALA A 163 -5.52 10.26 7.14
N TYR A 164 -4.84 9.56 8.03
CA TYR A 164 -5.19 9.50 9.46
C TYR A 164 -5.00 10.84 10.20
N GLY A 165 -4.05 11.65 9.77
CA GLY A 165 -3.70 12.94 10.41
C GLY A 165 -4.60 14.11 10.01
N LEU A 166 -5.46 13.93 8.99
CA LEU A 166 -6.40 14.96 8.54
C LEU A 166 -7.56 15.11 9.52
N TRP A 167 -8.13 16.31 9.64
CA TRP A 167 -9.31 16.53 10.47
C TRP A 167 -10.09 17.77 9.99
N ARG A 168 -11.38 17.83 10.34
CA ARG A 168 -12.29 18.93 9.98
C ARG A 168 -12.78 19.65 11.23
N SER A 169 -12.75 20.97 11.23
CA SER A 169 -13.22 21.77 12.36
C SER A 169 -14.74 21.74 12.44
N GLY A 170 -15.27 21.39 13.62
CA GLY A 170 -16.70 21.45 13.93
C GLY A 170 -17.64 20.63 13.05
N LYS A 171 -17.12 19.77 12.18
CA LYS A 171 -17.89 18.95 11.23
C LYS A 171 -17.79 17.45 11.48
N ASP A 172 -16.97 16.99 12.40
CA ASP A 172 -16.88 15.56 12.73
C ASP A 172 -18.01 15.15 13.67
N GLU A 173 -19.22 15.02 13.10
CA GLU A 173 -20.44 14.63 13.84
C GLU A 173 -20.34 13.27 14.51
N LEU A 174 -19.40 12.42 14.06
CA LEU A 174 -19.13 11.14 14.70
C LEU A 174 -18.28 11.27 15.98
N LEU A 175 -17.62 12.39 16.19
CA LEU A 175 -16.80 12.66 17.38
C LEU A 175 -17.43 13.71 18.29
N THR A 176 -18.10 14.71 17.75
CA THR A 176 -18.79 15.73 18.52
C THR A 176 -20.27 15.35 18.73
N GLY A 177 -20.66 15.06 19.96
CA GLY A 177 -22.07 14.84 20.30
C GLY A 177 -22.89 16.11 20.03
N SER A 178 -24.13 15.95 19.60
CA SER A 178 -25.10 17.03 19.46
C SER A 178 -25.36 17.68 20.82
N ALA A 179 -24.65 18.76 21.14
CA ALA A 179 -24.96 19.59 22.30
C ALA A 179 -26.30 20.31 22.05
N LYS A 180 -27.32 19.92 22.79
CA LYS A 180 -28.66 20.55 22.76
C LYS A 180 -28.67 22.04 23.17
N ASN A 181 -27.60 22.59 23.73
CA ASN A 181 -27.48 24.00 24.13
C ASN A 181 -26.09 24.54 23.77
N ARG A 182 -25.98 25.22 22.64
CA ARG A 182 -24.77 26.00 22.27
C ARG A 182 -24.51 27.22 23.18
N ASP A 183 -25.49 27.64 24.00
CA ASP A 183 -25.40 28.88 24.75
C ASP A 183 -24.93 28.76 26.21
N GLU A 184 -24.72 27.53 26.74
CA GLU A 184 -24.36 27.34 28.16
C GLU A 184 -23.04 26.62 28.46
N LEU A 185 -22.32 26.15 27.45
CA LEU A 185 -21.02 25.51 27.65
C LEU A 185 -19.93 26.28 26.89
N ILE A 186 -19.38 27.29 27.55
CA ILE A 186 -18.08 27.85 27.20
C ILE A 186 -17.04 26.76 27.51
N TRP A 187 -16.80 25.87 26.53
CA TRP A 187 -15.63 25.01 26.54
C TRP A 187 -14.47 25.78 25.91
N PRO A 188 -13.33 25.92 26.59
CA PRO A 188 -12.14 26.41 25.92
C PRO A 188 -11.72 25.41 24.83
N ASP A 189 -11.26 25.90 23.72
CA ASP A 189 -10.59 25.36 22.51
C ASP A 189 -10.14 23.89 22.41
N HIS A 190 -10.68 22.95 23.20
CA HIS A 190 -10.27 21.54 23.29
C HIS A 190 -11.19 20.54 22.57
N GLU A 191 -12.28 20.97 21.91
CA GLU A 191 -13.23 20.07 21.24
C GLU A 191 -12.61 19.30 20.05
N ASP A 192 -11.53 19.82 19.47
CA ASP A 192 -10.84 19.22 18.33
C ASP A 192 -9.76 18.19 18.70
N ALA A 193 -9.51 17.95 19.98
CA ALA A 193 -8.40 17.12 20.47
C ALA A 193 -8.49 15.64 20.05
N HIS A 194 -9.68 15.15 19.66
CA HIS A 194 -9.93 13.74 19.32
C HIS A 194 -10.21 13.50 17.83
N ALA A 195 -10.13 14.53 16.99
CA ALA A 195 -10.38 14.38 15.56
C ALA A 195 -9.25 13.59 14.88
N ALA A 196 -9.61 12.58 14.12
CA ALA A 196 -8.72 11.83 13.24
C ALA A 196 -9.30 11.80 11.83
N GLY A 197 -8.52 11.43 10.82
CA GLY A 197 -8.93 11.43 9.42
C GLY A 197 -10.15 10.56 9.12
N ASP A 198 -10.93 11.02 8.13
CA ASP A 198 -12.04 10.30 7.52
C ASP A 198 -12.08 10.57 6.01
N TYR A 199 -12.96 9.87 5.28
CA TYR A 199 -13.08 10.07 3.83
C TYR A 199 -13.62 11.45 3.45
N ALA A 200 -14.34 12.12 4.34
CA ALA A 200 -14.80 13.49 4.08
C ALA A 200 -13.68 14.53 4.23
N ALA A 201 -12.75 14.32 5.17
CA ALA A 201 -11.55 15.15 5.28
C ALA A 201 -10.63 14.98 4.05
N ILE A 202 -10.50 13.75 3.54
CA ILE A 202 -9.77 13.48 2.28
C ILE A 202 -10.44 14.20 1.10
N ALA A 203 -11.77 14.13 0.99
CA ALA A 203 -12.53 14.81 -0.07
C ALA A 203 -12.32 16.32 -0.02
N GLU A 204 -12.49 16.93 1.15
CA GLU A 204 -12.37 18.39 1.33
C GLU A 204 -10.94 18.89 1.09
N LEU A 205 -9.92 18.15 1.58
CA LEU A 205 -8.51 18.49 1.27
C LEU A 205 -8.27 18.45 -0.25
N GLY A 206 -8.79 17.41 -0.91
CA GLY A 206 -8.62 17.22 -2.35
C GLY A 206 -9.29 18.30 -3.18
N GLU A 207 -10.52 18.73 -2.82
CA GLU A 207 -11.21 19.84 -3.47
C GLU A 207 -10.40 21.14 -3.35
N ARG A 208 -9.92 21.47 -2.15
CA ARG A 208 -9.09 22.66 -1.92
C ARG A 208 -7.73 22.59 -2.62
N ALA A 209 -7.12 21.41 -2.67
CA ALA A 209 -5.89 21.20 -3.43
C ALA A 209 -6.12 21.40 -4.93
N ALA A 210 -7.25 20.95 -5.47
CA ALA A 210 -7.65 21.18 -6.86
C ALA A 210 -7.82 22.68 -7.16
N GLU A 211 -8.52 23.42 -6.31
CA GLU A 211 -8.66 24.88 -6.39
C GLU A 211 -7.29 25.58 -6.33
N ALA A 212 -6.38 25.03 -5.53
CA ALA A 212 -4.99 25.49 -5.48
C ALA A 212 -4.16 25.08 -6.72
N GLY A 213 -4.72 24.30 -7.66
CA GLY A 213 -4.10 23.91 -8.92
C GLY A 213 -3.32 22.60 -8.87
N ALA A 214 -3.47 21.79 -7.82
CA ALA A 214 -2.91 20.46 -7.76
C ALA A 214 -3.61 19.49 -8.74
N SER A 215 -2.85 18.60 -9.35
CA SER A 215 -3.36 17.58 -10.28
C SER A 215 -3.63 16.24 -9.59
N ALA A 216 -3.09 16.01 -8.40
CA ALA A 216 -3.22 14.78 -7.64
C ALA A 216 -3.19 15.02 -6.13
N LEU A 217 -3.87 14.13 -5.38
CA LEU A 217 -3.73 13.95 -3.95
C LEU A 217 -3.33 12.49 -3.69
N ALA A 218 -2.09 12.24 -3.30
CA ALA A 218 -1.64 10.93 -2.84
C ALA A 218 -1.89 10.81 -1.33
N ILE A 219 -2.36 9.66 -0.89
CA ILE A 219 -2.65 9.40 0.53
C ILE A 219 -1.96 8.13 1.01
N SER A 220 -1.65 8.09 2.33
CA SER A 220 -1.22 6.85 2.98
C SER A 220 -2.26 5.73 2.79
N PRO A 221 -1.88 4.44 2.93
CA PRO A 221 -2.80 3.34 2.73
C PRO A 221 -4.09 3.48 3.55
N VAL A 222 -5.23 3.22 2.92
CA VAL A 222 -6.57 3.22 3.54
C VAL A 222 -7.16 1.82 3.58
N HIS A 223 -6.30 0.81 3.63
CA HIS A 223 -6.67 -0.60 3.75
C HIS A 223 -7.38 -0.92 5.06
N ALA A 224 -8.16 -2.01 5.08
CA ALA A 224 -8.85 -2.45 6.28
C ALA A 224 -7.87 -2.77 7.40
N MET A 225 -8.09 -2.13 8.55
CA MET A 225 -7.35 -2.36 9.79
C MET A 225 -8.12 -3.30 10.72
N PHE A 226 -7.61 -3.56 11.90
CA PHE A 226 -8.27 -4.38 12.91
C PHE A 226 -9.25 -3.51 13.72
N SER A 227 -10.54 -3.55 13.40
CA SER A 227 -11.53 -2.66 14.04
C SER A 227 -11.70 -2.91 15.56
N ALA A 228 -11.45 -4.12 16.04
CA ALA A 228 -11.50 -4.48 17.45
C ALA A 228 -10.12 -4.45 18.17
N ASP A 229 -9.04 -4.16 17.46
CA ASP A 229 -7.69 -4.02 18.02
C ASP A 229 -7.03 -2.71 17.56
N PRO A 230 -7.44 -1.58 18.14
CA PRO A 230 -6.95 -0.24 17.73
C PRO A 230 -5.46 -0.01 18.02
N GLY A 231 -4.79 -0.92 18.73
CA GLY A 231 -3.34 -0.90 18.93
C GLY A 231 -2.54 -1.22 17.67
N ARG A 232 -3.16 -1.81 16.65
CA ARG A 232 -2.58 -2.10 15.33
C ARG A 232 -2.98 -1.03 14.33
N TYR A 233 -2.35 0.11 14.40
CA TYR A 233 -2.75 1.29 13.63
C TYR A 233 -1.79 1.67 12.49
N SER A 234 -0.67 0.97 12.29
CA SER A 234 0.22 1.22 11.15
C SER A 234 -0.51 0.94 9.82
N PRO A 235 -0.69 1.93 8.93
CA PRO A 235 -1.41 1.75 7.68
C PRO A 235 -0.72 0.77 6.72
N TYR A 236 0.57 0.48 6.97
CA TYR A 236 1.36 -0.47 6.18
C TYR A 236 1.29 -1.91 6.72
N SER A 237 0.58 -2.15 7.85
CA SER A 237 0.33 -3.48 8.41
C SER A 237 -1.17 -3.80 8.48
N PRO A 238 -1.88 -3.77 7.32
CA PRO A 238 -3.32 -3.91 7.30
C PRO A 238 -3.78 -5.35 7.58
N SER A 239 -4.99 -5.48 8.14
CA SER A 239 -5.72 -6.74 8.22
C SER A 239 -6.07 -7.28 6.81
N SER A 240 -6.43 -6.38 5.89
CA SER A 240 -6.75 -6.75 4.50
C SER A 240 -6.46 -5.64 3.52
N ARG A 241 -5.80 -5.99 2.41
CA ARG A 241 -5.60 -5.10 1.25
C ARG A 241 -6.76 -5.12 0.25
N LEU A 242 -7.78 -5.96 0.48
CA LEU A 242 -8.96 -6.07 -0.38
C LEU A 242 -10.09 -5.12 0.04
N PHE A 243 -10.07 -4.65 1.28
CA PHE A 243 -11.11 -3.86 1.90
C PHE A 243 -10.54 -2.57 2.47
N LEU A 244 -11.44 -1.67 2.87
CA LEU A 244 -11.10 -0.32 3.30
C LEU A 244 -11.13 -0.19 4.82
N ASN A 245 -10.40 0.77 5.36
CA ASN A 245 -10.44 1.11 6.77
C ASN A 245 -11.81 1.65 7.15
N ALA A 246 -12.56 0.84 7.89
CA ALA A 246 -13.92 1.16 8.32
C ALA A 246 -13.97 2.36 9.29
N SER A 247 -12.88 2.62 10.03
CA SER A 247 -12.82 3.77 10.96
C SER A 247 -12.82 5.12 10.23
N TYR A 248 -12.51 5.14 8.92
CA TYR A 248 -12.56 6.36 8.11
C TYR A 248 -13.93 6.59 7.45
N ALA A 249 -14.89 5.68 7.64
CA ALA A 249 -16.22 5.84 7.08
C ALA A 249 -16.93 7.07 7.69
N ASN A 250 -17.44 7.93 6.82
CA ASN A 250 -18.28 9.05 7.21
C ASN A 250 -19.68 8.84 6.65
N PRO A 251 -20.66 8.46 7.51
CA PRO A 251 -22.01 8.13 7.05
C PRO A 251 -22.76 9.33 6.47
N SER A 252 -22.43 10.57 6.85
CA SER A 252 -23.07 11.77 6.31
C SER A 252 -22.86 11.92 4.79
N MET A 253 -21.70 11.45 4.26
CA MET A 253 -21.43 11.45 2.82
C MET A 253 -22.41 10.57 2.01
N VAL A 254 -23.04 9.58 2.65
CA VAL A 254 -23.85 8.56 1.99
C VAL A 254 -25.33 8.66 2.38
N LEU A 255 -25.60 8.93 3.64
CA LEU A 255 -26.94 8.93 4.22
C LEU A 255 -27.51 10.33 4.49
N GLY A 256 -26.65 11.35 4.43
CA GLY A 256 -26.97 12.75 4.74
C GLY A 256 -26.93 13.06 6.23
N ASP A 257 -26.69 14.33 6.55
CA ASP A 257 -26.46 14.83 7.92
C ASP A 257 -27.68 14.67 8.84
N GLU A 258 -28.90 14.79 8.30
CA GLU A 258 -30.13 14.72 9.09
C GLU A 258 -30.32 13.34 9.73
N LEU A 259 -30.09 12.27 8.95
CA LEU A 259 -30.21 10.89 9.45
C LEU A 259 -29.13 10.60 10.48
N VAL A 260 -27.89 11.02 10.22
CA VAL A 260 -26.75 10.80 11.12
C VAL A 260 -26.98 11.55 12.44
N ARG A 261 -27.37 12.81 12.41
CA ARG A 261 -27.74 13.57 13.62
C ARG A 261 -28.86 12.89 14.40
N SER A 262 -29.91 12.42 13.73
CA SER A 262 -31.02 11.71 14.38
C SER A 262 -30.56 10.43 15.09
N ALA A 263 -29.59 9.70 14.53
CA ALA A 263 -29.04 8.49 15.13
C ALA A 263 -28.22 8.78 16.40
N LEU A 264 -27.64 9.98 16.53
CA LEU A 264 -26.70 10.32 17.60
C LEU A 264 -27.29 11.16 18.73
N VAL A 265 -28.58 11.58 18.65
CA VAL A 265 -29.25 12.46 19.63
C VAL A 265 -29.16 11.96 21.08
N ASP A 266 -29.22 10.64 21.29
CA ASP A 266 -29.27 10.03 22.63
C ASP A 266 -27.95 9.33 23.01
N LEU A 267 -26.86 9.52 22.23
CA LEU A 267 -25.59 8.91 22.55
C LEU A 267 -24.88 9.74 23.63
N ASP A 268 -24.62 9.16 24.79
CA ASP A 268 -23.84 9.81 25.85
C ASP A 268 -22.39 9.97 25.40
N VAL A 269 -21.95 11.22 25.22
CA VAL A 269 -20.65 11.61 24.70
C VAL A 269 -19.49 11.29 25.67
N ARG A 270 -19.78 10.79 26.89
CA ARG A 270 -18.76 10.51 27.92
C ARG A 270 -17.80 9.35 27.63
N LEU A 271 -17.86 8.74 26.46
CA LEU A 271 -16.85 7.76 26.01
C LEU A 271 -15.54 8.42 25.53
N MET A 272 -15.29 9.67 25.91
CA MET A 272 -14.05 10.37 25.59
C MET A 272 -12.96 9.97 26.56
N GLY A 273 -12.00 9.20 26.06
CA GLY A 273 -10.78 8.85 26.75
C GLY A 273 -9.89 10.06 27.04
N THR A 274 -8.96 9.87 27.94
CA THR A 274 -7.96 10.82 28.38
C THR A 274 -7.11 11.35 27.22
N THR A 275 -6.88 12.64 27.21
CA THR A 275 -6.03 13.35 26.24
C THR A 275 -4.61 12.79 26.22
N LEU A 276 -4.16 12.34 25.03
CA LEU A 276 -2.75 12.29 24.70
C LEU A 276 -2.18 13.72 24.56
N GLU A 277 -0.87 13.83 24.50
CA GLU A 277 -0.19 15.08 24.18
C GLU A 277 -0.85 15.79 23.01
N GLU A 278 -0.90 17.11 23.03
CA GLU A 278 -1.50 17.96 22.00
C GLU A 278 -0.94 17.61 20.62
N GLY A 279 -1.80 17.29 19.66
CA GLY A 279 -1.40 16.94 18.29
C GLY A 279 -1.19 15.43 18.02
N LEU A 280 -1.46 14.54 18.98
CA LEU A 280 -1.39 13.09 18.77
C LEU A 280 -2.77 12.44 18.83
N ILE A 281 -2.96 11.36 18.07
CA ILE A 281 -4.20 10.59 17.96
C ILE A 281 -4.17 9.42 18.95
N ASP A 282 -5.15 9.35 19.84
CA ASP A 282 -5.38 8.18 20.69
C ASP A 282 -6.29 7.17 20.00
N TRP A 283 -5.70 6.26 19.22
CA TRP A 283 -6.43 5.23 18.51
C TRP A 283 -7.26 4.33 19.42
N ALA A 284 -6.80 4.08 20.64
CA ALA A 284 -7.50 3.25 21.60
C ALA A 284 -8.84 3.85 22.05
N SER A 285 -8.96 5.17 22.02
CA SER A 285 -10.20 5.90 22.30
C SER A 285 -10.99 6.22 21.03
N VAL A 286 -10.33 6.66 19.97
CA VAL A 286 -10.98 7.13 18.72
C VAL A 286 -11.72 5.99 18.00
N VAL A 287 -11.09 4.82 17.82
CA VAL A 287 -11.70 3.73 17.02
C VAL A 287 -12.95 3.18 17.71
N PRO A 288 -12.93 2.80 19.00
CA PRO A 288 -14.16 2.31 19.67
C PRO A 288 -15.30 3.34 19.68
N ALA A 289 -14.97 4.63 19.90
CA ALA A 289 -15.98 5.70 19.88
C ALA A 289 -16.63 5.83 18.50
N ARG A 290 -15.85 5.78 17.42
CA ARG A 290 -16.36 5.80 16.03
C ARG A 290 -17.21 4.56 15.74
N MET A 291 -16.75 3.36 16.11
CA MET A 291 -17.50 2.12 15.90
C MET A 291 -18.83 2.14 16.63
N ALA A 292 -18.89 2.63 17.86
CA ALA A 292 -20.14 2.76 18.62
C ALA A 292 -21.16 3.68 17.91
N ARG A 293 -20.69 4.81 17.37
CA ARG A 293 -21.55 5.76 16.63
C ARG A 293 -22.00 5.18 15.29
N LEU A 294 -21.12 4.56 14.54
CA LEU A 294 -21.45 3.89 13.28
C LEU A 294 -22.48 2.79 13.50
N ARG A 295 -22.44 2.09 14.66
CA ARG A 295 -23.44 1.09 15.05
C ARG A 295 -24.81 1.71 15.26
N ARG A 296 -24.91 2.85 15.93
CA ARG A 296 -26.19 3.57 16.08
C ARG A 296 -26.77 3.99 14.73
N VAL A 297 -25.92 4.49 13.82
CA VAL A 297 -26.35 4.82 12.46
C VAL A 297 -26.84 3.58 11.71
N TYR A 298 -26.16 2.44 11.85
CA TYR A 298 -26.59 1.17 11.26
C TYR A 298 -27.94 0.71 11.80
N GLU A 299 -28.17 0.77 13.12
CA GLU A 299 -29.46 0.43 13.73
C GLU A 299 -30.60 1.28 13.17
N LEU A 300 -30.41 2.60 13.06
CA LEU A 300 -31.40 3.49 12.48
C LEU A 300 -31.59 3.24 10.97
N PHE A 301 -30.51 2.95 10.24
CA PHE A 301 -30.57 2.56 8.84
C PHE A 301 -31.45 1.33 8.64
N LEU A 302 -31.30 0.30 9.47
CA LEU A 302 -32.14 -0.92 9.40
C LEU A 302 -33.63 -0.66 9.66
N LEU A 303 -33.93 0.27 10.56
CA LEU A 303 -35.33 0.64 10.89
C LEU A 303 -35.98 1.47 9.78
N ASN A 304 -35.19 2.28 9.05
CA ASN A 304 -35.72 3.18 8.02
C ASN A 304 -35.71 2.53 6.62
N THR A 305 -36.60 1.58 6.38
CA THR A 305 -36.65 0.76 5.16
C THR A 305 -36.95 1.54 3.86
N GLN A 306 -37.39 2.81 3.96
CA GLN A 306 -37.76 3.64 2.81
C GLN A 306 -36.56 4.40 2.19
N LEU A 307 -35.35 4.31 2.79
CA LEU A 307 -34.18 4.97 2.28
C LEU A 307 -33.77 4.38 0.91
N ARG A 308 -33.54 5.25 -0.08
CA ARG A 308 -32.99 4.84 -1.38
C ARG A 308 -31.63 4.14 -1.24
N ALA A 309 -30.88 4.48 -0.22
CA ALA A 309 -29.59 3.91 0.12
C ALA A 309 -29.61 2.39 0.33
N HIS A 310 -30.77 1.80 0.71
CA HIS A 310 -30.91 0.34 0.80
C HIS A 310 -30.70 -0.40 -0.53
N GLN A 311 -31.02 0.23 -1.66
CA GLN A 311 -30.77 -0.36 -2.96
C GLN A 311 -29.26 -0.46 -3.23
N SER A 312 -28.52 0.65 -3.09
CA SER A 312 -27.06 0.68 -3.24
C SER A 312 -26.36 -0.30 -2.28
N PHE A 313 -26.80 -0.34 -1.03
CA PHE A 313 -26.27 -1.30 -0.05
C PHE A 313 -26.48 -2.77 -0.47
N ARG A 314 -27.66 -3.13 -0.97
CA ARG A 314 -27.92 -4.50 -1.47
C ARG A 314 -27.11 -4.84 -2.71
N GLU A 315 -26.92 -3.87 -3.62
CA GLU A 315 -26.09 -4.03 -4.80
C GLU A 315 -24.62 -4.22 -4.43
N PHE A 316 -24.12 -3.41 -3.50
CA PHE A 316 -22.76 -3.55 -2.96
C PHE A 316 -22.54 -4.92 -2.30
N ARG A 317 -23.46 -5.35 -1.42
CA ARG A 317 -23.39 -6.66 -0.75
C ARG A 317 -23.35 -7.81 -1.76
N ARG A 318 -24.19 -7.76 -2.80
CA ARG A 318 -24.24 -8.78 -3.86
C ARG A 318 -22.96 -8.79 -4.69
N ALA A 319 -22.47 -7.62 -5.07
CA ALA A 319 -21.24 -7.48 -5.87
C ALA A 319 -19.99 -7.93 -5.11
N GLY A 320 -19.92 -7.68 -3.80
CA GLY A 320 -18.81 -8.09 -2.94
C GLY A 320 -18.69 -9.60 -2.70
N GLY A 321 -19.79 -10.34 -2.89
CA GLY A 321 -19.79 -11.80 -2.91
C GLY A 321 -19.20 -12.48 -1.67
N PRO A 322 -18.62 -13.68 -1.85
CA PRO A 322 -18.09 -14.49 -0.74
C PRO A 322 -16.95 -13.82 0.03
N LEU A 323 -16.09 -13.05 -0.63
CA LEU A 323 -14.95 -12.41 0.02
C LEU A 323 -15.38 -11.29 0.97
N LEU A 324 -16.34 -10.45 0.56
CA LEU A 324 -16.92 -9.44 1.45
C LEU A 324 -17.61 -10.08 2.65
N GLN A 325 -18.36 -11.16 2.42
CA GLN A 325 -19.00 -11.90 3.51
C GLN A 325 -17.97 -12.50 4.47
N ALA A 326 -16.89 -13.10 3.94
CA ALA A 326 -15.83 -13.66 4.76
C ALA A 326 -15.09 -12.58 5.57
N HIS A 327 -14.75 -11.43 4.95
CA HIS A 327 -14.16 -10.30 5.67
C HIS A 327 -15.08 -9.81 6.82
N ALA A 328 -16.36 -9.63 6.54
CA ALA A 328 -17.33 -9.21 7.57
C ALA A 328 -17.47 -10.25 8.69
N CYS A 329 -17.44 -11.55 8.37
CA CYS A 329 -17.40 -12.62 9.37
C CYS A 329 -16.10 -12.58 10.19
N TYR A 330 -14.94 -12.31 9.56
CA TYR A 330 -13.68 -12.15 10.27
C TYR A 330 -13.76 -11.03 11.31
N GLU A 331 -14.20 -9.83 10.89
CA GLU A 331 -14.32 -8.67 11.77
C GLU A 331 -15.28 -8.94 12.95
N ALA A 332 -16.43 -9.56 12.69
CA ALA A 332 -17.39 -9.94 13.72
C ALA A 332 -16.84 -11.01 14.68
N LEU A 333 -16.11 -12.03 14.16
CA LEU A 333 -15.47 -13.05 14.97
C LEU A 333 -14.34 -12.45 15.82
N HIS A 334 -13.50 -11.60 15.21
CA HIS A 334 -12.40 -10.95 15.92
C HIS A 334 -12.93 -10.08 17.07
N ALA A 335 -13.94 -9.25 16.82
CA ALA A 335 -14.60 -8.47 17.86
C ALA A 335 -15.18 -9.35 18.96
N HIS A 336 -15.89 -10.43 18.60
CA HIS A 336 -16.44 -11.38 19.56
C HIS A 336 -15.37 -12.01 20.46
N HIS A 337 -14.23 -12.39 19.89
CA HIS A 337 -13.11 -12.96 20.66
C HIS A 337 -12.44 -11.93 21.56
N VAL A 338 -12.26 -10.69 21.11
CA VAL A 338 -11.73 -9.59 21.96
C VAL A 338 -12.67 -9.33 23.12
N ASP A 339 -13.98 -9.22 22.90
CA ASP A 339 -14.97 -8.92 23.92
C ASP A 339 -15.12 -10.05 24.95
N THR A 340 -15.03 -11.31 24.52
CA THR A 340 -15.29 -12.47 25.39
C THR A 340 -14.05 -12.99 26.10
N LEU A 341 -12.87 -12.90 25.45
CA LEU A 341 -11.62 -13.46 25.98
C LEU A 341 -10.61 -12.38 26.40
N GLY A 342 -10.85 -11.11 26.08
CA GLY A 342 -9.95 -10.00 26.38
C GLY A 342 -8.62 -10.08 25.62
N VAL A 343 -8.52 -10.87 24.55
CA VAL A 343 -7.29 -11.13 23.82
C VAL A 343 -7.49 -10.87 22.32
N ALA A 344 -6.72 -9.95 21.79
CA ALA A 344 -6.71 -9.62 20.36
C ALA A 344 -5.91 -10.64 19.52
N ASN A 345 -6.15 -11.94 19.74
CA ASN A 345 -5.50 -13.00 18.97
C ASN A 345 -6.10 -13.10 17.56
N GLY A 346 -5.26 -13.31 16.56
CA GLY A 346 -5.73 -13.52 15.20
C GLY A 346 -6.31 -14.92 14.98
N TRP A 347 -6.86 -15.17 13.80
CA TRP A 347 -7.58 -16.38 13.41
C TRP A 347 -6.81 -17.70 13.61
N LYS A 348 -5.48 -17.66 13.62
CA LYS A 348 -4.64 -18.84 13.84
C LYS A 348 -4.83 -19.44 15.26
N ASP A 349 -5.24 -18.62 16.22
CA ASP A 349 -5.47 -19.02 17.61
C ASP A 349 -6.95 -19.30 17.90
N TRP A 350 -7.86 -19.15 16.92
CA TRP A 350 -9.28 -19.44 17.08
C TRP A 350 -9.53 -20.96 17.14
N PRO A 351 -10.67 -21.41 17.70
CA PRO A 351 -11.09 -22.81 17.61
C PRO A 351 -11.06 -23.31 16.16
N ALA A 352 -10.58 -24.54 15.93
CA ALA A 352 -10.34 -25.09 14.60
C ALA A 352 -11.56 -24.98 13.65
N HIS A 353 -12.80 -25.08 14.18
CA HIS A 353 -14.01 -24.95 13.37
C HIS A 353 -14.33 -23.53 12.90
N LEU A 354 -13.58 -22.51 13.37
CA LEU A 354 -13.68 -21.10 12.97
C LEU A 354 -12.47 -20.64 12.13
N GLN A 355 -11.46 -21.49 11.97
CA GLN A 355 -10.28 -21.16 11.17
C GLN A 355 -10.54 -21.26 9.66
N ASP A 356 -11.52 -22.06 9.21
CA ASP A 356 -11.92 -22.14 7.80
C ASP A 356 -13.00 -21.08 7.50
N PRO A 357 -12.69 -20.02 6.70
CA PRO A 357 -13.62 -18.92 6.39
C PRO A 357 -14.90 -19.38 5.69
N PHE A 358 -14.86 -20.48 4.97
CA PHE A 358 -15.98 -21.02 4.20
C PHE A 358 -16.56 -22.30 4.83
N GLY A 359 -16.08 -22.65 6.01
CA GLY A 359 -16.48 -23.84 6.74
C GLY A 359 -17.84 -23.70 7.44
N PRO A 360 -18.41 -24.85 7.87
CA PRO A 360 -19.72 -24.87 8.52
C PRO A 360 -19.74 -24.16 9.88
N GLY A 361 -18.61 -24.03 10.57
CA GLY A 361 -18.47 -23.31 11.84
C GLY A 361 -18.74 -21.82 11.66
N VAL A 362 -18.06 -21.21 10.68
CA VAL A 362 -18.21 -19.79 10.33
C VAL A 362 -19.60 -19.52 9.75
N THR A 363 -20.14 -20.45 8.96
CA THR A 363 -21.53 -20.34 8.45
C THR A 363 -22.54 -20.26 9.60
N ARG A 364 -22.43 -21.15 10.61
CA ARG A 364 -23.30 -21.11 11.80
C ARG A 364 -23.14 -19.83 12.62
N PHE A 365 -21.88 -19.37 12.79
CA PHE A 365 -21.62 -18.10 13.46
C PHE A 365 -22.30 -16.94 12.72
N ALA A 366 -22.12 -16.85 11.40
CA ALA A 366 -22.72 -15.79 10.59
C ALA A 366 -24.26 -15.79 10.66
N GLN A 367 -24.90 -16.94 10.74
CA GLN A 367 -26.35 -17.07 10.92
C GLN A 367 -26.79 -16.60 12.32
N HIS A 368 -26.05 -16.97 13.36
CA HIS A 368 -26.38 -16.61 14.74
C HIS A 368 -26.15 -15.12 15.02
N TYR A 369 -25.10 -14.53 14.42
CA TYR A 369 -24.69 -13.14 14.58
C TYR A 369 -24.93 -12.31 13.30
N GLU A 370 -26.04 -12.54 12.61
CA GLU A 370 -26.36 -11.92 11.31
C GLU A 370 -26.27 -10.39 11.35
N LYS A 371 -26.74 -9.77 12.45
CA LYS A 371 -26.67 -8.31 12.61
C LYS A 371 -25.25 -7.79 12.73
N GLU A 372 -24.37 -8.51 13.43
CA GLU A 372 -22.98 -8.14 13.60
C GLU A 372 -22.23 -8.23 12.26
N VAL A 373 -22.37 -9.35 11.56
CA VAL A 373 -21.80 -9.51 10.22
C VAL A 373 -22.37 -8.46 9.26
N GLY A 374 -23.67 -8.21 9.31
CA GLY A 374 -24.33 -7.17 8.53
C GLY A 374 -23.80 -5.76 8.81
N PHE A 375 -23.44 -5.47 10.06
CA PHE A 375 -22.79 -4.21 10.43
C PHE A 375 -21.45 -4.04 9.74
N HIS A 376 -20.58 -5.03 9.72
CA HIS A 376 -19.29 -4.93 9.04
C HIS A 376 -19.44 -4.83 7.51
N VAL A 377 -20.45 -5.47 6.90
CA VAL A 377 -20.78 -5.23 5.48
C VAL A 377 -21.22 -3.78 5.25
N PHE A 378 -22.03 -3.23 6.16
CA PHE A 378 -22.47 -1.83 6.08
C PHE A 378 -21.31 -0.85 6.21
N LEU A 379 -20.36 -1.10 7.10
CA LEU A 379 -19.15 -0.29 7.24
C LEU A 379 -18.32 -0.27 5.95
N GLN A 380 -18.13 -1.42 5.30
CA GLN A 380 -17.40 -1.50 4.04
C GLN A 380 -18.14 -0.77 2.91
N TRP A 381 -19.47 -0.82 2.89
CA TRP A 381 -20.24 -0.04 1.93
C TRP A 381 -20.08 1.47 2.14
N LEU A 382 -20.15 1.96 3.39
CA LEU A 382 -19.90 3.37 3.69
C LEU A 382 -18.49 3.81 3.30
N ALA A 383 -17.49 2.98 3.56
CA ALA A 383 -16.10 3.26 3.21
C ALA A 383 -15.89 3.32 1.68
N ASP A 384 -16.48 2.38 0.95
CA ASP A 384 -16.42 2.33 -0.52
C ASP A 384 -17.07 3.56 -1.16
N GLU A 385 -18.26 3.92 -0.71
CA GLU A 385 -19.00 5.11 -1.18
C GLU A 385 -18.27 6.41 -0.78
N GLY A 386 -17.68 6.45 0.42
CA GLY A 386 -16.89 7.58 0.89
C GLY A 386 -15.67 7.85 0.00
N LEU A 387 -14.88 6.83 -0.29
CA LEU A 387 -13.70 6.95 -1.15
C LEU A 387 -14.09 7.28 -2.60
N ARG A 388 -15.16 6.66 -3.12
CA ARG A 388 -15.73 6.99 -4.43
C ARG A 388 -16.13 8.46 -4.52
N THR A 389 -16.83 8.97 -3.50
CA THR A 389 -17.26 10.36 -3.43
C THR A 389 -16.05 11.30 -3.37
N ALA A 390 -15.02 10.98 -2.57
CA ALA A 390 -13.80 11.77 -2.49
C ALA A 390 -13.11 11.89 -3.86
N GLN A 391 -12.92 10.79 -4.58
CA GLN A 391 -12.36 10.83 -5.94
C GLN A 391 -13.23 11.65 -6.90
N GLN A 392 -14.55 11.50 -6.82
CA GLN A 392 -15.47 12.21 -7.70
C GLN A 392 -15.45 13.72 -7.44
N SER A 393 -15.45 14.17 -6.18
CA SER A 393 -15.42 15.59 -5.84
C SER A 393 -14.11 16.26 -6.28
N MET A 394 -12.96 15.59 -6.10
CA MET A 394 -11.66 16.06 -6.61
C MET A 394 -11.68 16.25 -8.12
N ARG A 395 -12.24 15.27 -8.85
CA ARG A 395 -12.37 15.36 -10.31
C ARG A 395 -13.28 16.50 -10.75
N GLN A 396 -14.40 16.71 -10.05
CA GLN A 396 -15.34 17.80 -10.29
C GLN A 396 -14.72 19.17 -10.00
N ALA A 397 -13.85 19.27 -8.97
CA ALA A 397 -13.07 20.45 -8.66
C ALA A 397 -11.93 20.73 -9.65
N GLY A 398 -11.73 19.88 -10.67
CA GLY A 398 -10.74 20.05 -11.74
C GLY A 398 -9.40 19.33 -11.54
N MET A 399 -9.25 18.50 -10.50
CA MET A 399 -8.05 17.70 -10.29
C MET A 399 -7.94 16.62 -11.39
N SER A 400 -6.96 16.73 -12.28
CA SER A 400 -6.89 15.92 -13.50
C SER A 400 -6.55 14.44 -13.27
N ILE A 401 -5.81 14.09 -12.22
CA ILE A 401 -5.54 12.71 -11.81
C ILE A 401 -6.50 12.31 -10.66
N GLY A 402 -6.67 13.20 -9.69
CA GLY A 402 -7.43 12.92 -8.48
C GLY A 402 -6.61 12.15 -7.45
N LEU A 403 -7.25 11.17 -6.83
CA LEU A 403 -6.67 10.37 -5.76
C LEU A 403 -5.61 9.41 -6.30
N ILE A 404 -4.45 9.38 -5.64
CA ILE A 404 -3.44 8.32 -5.76
C ILE A 404 -3.47 7.54 -4.45
N THR A 405 -3.97 6.31 -4.51
CA THR A 405 -4.00 5.39 -3.37
C THR A 405 -2.65 4.70 -3.19
N ASP A 406 -2.36 4.22 -2.00
CA ASP A 406 -1.13 3.51 -1.69
C ASP A 406 -1.42 2.03 -1.40
N LEU A 407 -0.71 1.13 -2.08
CA LEU A 407 -0.82 -0.31 -1.92
C LEU A 407 0.32 -0.81 -1.03
N ALA A 408 0.01 -1.20 0.20
CA ALA A 408 0.98 -1.79 1.13
C ALA A 408 1.58 -3.10 0.56
N ILE A 409 2.87 -3.33 0.80
CA ILE A 409 3.60 -4.50 0.28
C ILE A 409 2.99 -5.83 0.73
N GLY A 410 2.50 -5.91 1.96
CA GLY A 410 1.95 -7.12 2.57
C GLY A 410 0.67 -6.85 3.37
N ALA A 411 0.17 -7.89 4.01
CA ALA A 411 -0.88 -7.81 5.01
C ALA A 411 -0.45 -8.59 6.25
N ASP A 412 -1.02 -8.26 7.41
CA ASP A 412 -0.79 -9.04 8.63
C ASP A 412 -1.26 -10.48 8.43
N GLY A 413 -0.40 -11.46 8.75
CA GLY A 413 -0.69 -12.89 8.59
C GLY A 413 -1.80 -13.41 9.51
N ARG A 414 -2.20 -12.63 10.51
CA ARG A 414 -3.32 -12.90 11.40
C ARG A 414 -4.59 -12.14 10.99
N GLY A 415 -4.53 -11.30 9.95
CA GLY A 415 -5.62 -10.49 9.45
C GLY A 415 -6.59 -11.24 8.53
N SER A 416 -7.65 -10.54 8.14
CA SER A 416 -8.73 -11.12 7.34
C SER A 416 -8.28 -11.50 5.92
N HIS A 417 -7.27 -10.82 5.35
CA HIS A 417 -6.76 -11.17 4.02
C HIS A 417 -6.14 -12.57 4.02
N ALA A 418 -5.24 -12.83 4.98
CA ALA A 418 -4.59 -14.14 5.12
C ALA A 418 -5.61 -15.22 5.50
N TRP A 419 -6.61 -14.92 6.34
CA TRP A 419 -7.65 -15.87 6.69
C TRP A 419 -8.52 -16.25 5.49
N CYS A 420 -8.94 -15.27 4.66
CA CYS A 420 -9.76 -15.54 3.47
C CYS A 420 -9.00 -16.26 2.34
N ARG A 421 -7.67 -16.18 2.33
CA ARG A 421 -6.81 -16.65 1.25
C ARG A 421 -5.64 -17.52 1.73
N GLN A 422 -5.89 -18.39 2.73
CA GLN A 422 -4.86 -19.19 3.43
C GLN A 422 -3.92 -19.94 2.49
N THR A 423 -4.44 -20.48 1.39
CA THR A 423 -3.65 -21.25 0.41
C THR A 423 -2.79 -20.37 -0.50
N ASP A 424 -3.10 -19.09 -0.58
CA ASP A 424 -2.41 -18.14 -1.46
C ASP A 424 -1.24 -17.44 -0.75
N PHE A 425 -1.24 -17.41 0.60
CA PHE A 425 -0.18 -16.82 1.41
C PHE A 425 0.86 -17.87 1.84
N LEU A 426 2.09 -17.42 1.99
CA LEU A 426 3.15 -18.21 2.64
C LEU A 426 2.91 -18.26 4.14
N ASP A 427 3.06 -19.44 4.73
CA ASP A 427 2.97 -19.65 6.17
C ASP A 427 4.35 -19.71 6.82
N LYS A 428 4.46 -19.26 8.09
CA LYS A 428 5.68 -19.28 8.91
C LYS A 428 6.87 -18.51 8.33
N VAL A 429 6.61 -17.57 7.46
CA VAL A 429 7.59 -16.62 6.94
C VAL A 429 6.99 -15.22 6.89
N THR A 430 7.83 -14.21 7.03
CA THR A 430 7.46 -12.80 6.98
C THR A 430 8.29 -12.05 5.95
N VAL A 431 7.75 -10.95 5.45
CA VAL A 431 8.45 -10.02 4.56
C VAL A 431 9.37 -9.13 5.37
N GLY A 432 10.53 -8.82 4.79
CA GLY A 432 11.49 -7.89 5.37
C GLY A 432 12.46 -7.34 4.36
N ALA A 433 13.59 -6.84 4.84
CA ALA A 433 14.72 -6.38 4.04
C ALA A 433 16.04 -6.95 4.61
N PRO A 434 17.02 -7.26 3.74
CA PRO A 434 18.34 -7.67 4.21
C PRO A 434 19.06 -6.54 4.92
N PRO A 435 20.17 -6.84 5.64
CA PRO A 435 21.07 -5.82 6.17
C PRO A 435 21.52 -4.82 5.09
N ASP A 436 21.44 -3.53 5.42
CA ASP A 436 21.84 -2.43 4.56
C ASP A 436 22.62 -1.35 5.32
N LEU A 437 22.89 -0.20 4.66
CA LEU A 437 23.64 0.92 5.24
C LEU A 437 22.94 1.58 6.43
N LEU A 438 21.59 1.57 6.45
CA LEU A 438 20.78 2.21 7.48
C LEU A 438 20.41 1.23 8.59
N TYR A 439 20.25 -0.06 8.26
CA TYR A 439 19.78 -1.13 9.15
C TYR A 439 20.71 -2.33 9.06
N ALA A 440 21.79 -2.31 9.86
CA ALA A 440 22.85 -3.32 9.85
C ALA A 440 22.36 -4.75 10.19
N GLU A 441 21.25 -4.88 10.93
CA GLU A 441 20.62 -6.17 11.28
C GLU A 441 19.53 -6.60 10.28
N GLY A 442 19.27 -5.79 9.24
CA GLY A 442 18.10 -5.94 8.37
C GLY A 442 16.80 -5.56 9.06
N GLN A 443 15.69 -5.76 8.37
CA GLN A 443 14.35 -5.43 8.87
C GLN A 443 13.41 -6.62 8.70
N ASN A 444 12.58 -6.87 9.70
CA ASN A 444 11.45 -7.79 9.61
C ASN A 444 10.16 -6.98 9.81
N TRP A 445 9.34 -6.89 8.77
CA TRP A 445 8.11 -6.07 8.80
C TRP A 445 6.90 -6.83 9.37
N GLY A 446 7.04 -8.13 9.66
CA GLY A 446 5.96 -8.93 10.24
C GLY A 446 4.80 -9.22 9.30
N LEU A 447 4.94 -8.93 8.02
CA LEU A 447 3.89 -9.04 7.01
C LEU A 447 3.96 -10.37 6.28
N SER A 448 2.82 -10.91 5.87
CA SER A 448 2.73 -12.09 5.02
C SER A 448 2.76 -11.72 3.54
N ALA A 449 3.38 -12.58 2.75
CA ALA A 449 3.47 -12.47 1.29
C ALA A 449 2.67 -13.55 0.58
N PHE A 450 2.23 -13.27 -0.64
CA PHE A 450 1.67 -14.30 -1.51
C PHE A 450 2.73 -15.35 -1.89
N SER A 451 2.33 -16.59 -1.98
CA SER A 451 3.15 -17.64 -2.56
C SER A 451 3.26 -17.47 -4.08
N PRO A 452 4.45 -17.30 -4.67
CA PRO A 452 4.59 -17.19 -6.12
C PRO A 452 4.08 -18.43 -6.87
N ARG A 453 4.14 -19.62 -6.24
CA ARG A 453 3.60 -20.87 -6.80
C ARG A 453 2.07 -20.87 -6.77
N ALA A 454 1.47 -20.55 -5.62
CA ALA A 454 0.01 -20.50 -5.46
C ALA A 454 -0.61 -19.45 -6.39
N MET A 455 0.01 -18.27 -6.54
CA MET A 455 -0.45 -17.25 -7.49
C MET A 455 -0.53 -17.76 -8.93
N ARG A 456 0.50 -18.46 -9.42
CA ARG A 456 0.45 -19.07 -10.75
C ARG A 456 -0.64 -20.15 -10.85
N GLY A 457 -0.74 -20.99 -9.82
CA GLY A 457 -1.73 -22.06 -9.76
C GLY A 457 -3.18 -21.57 -9.75
N SER A 458 -3.44 -20.44 -9.10
CA SER A 458 -4.77 -19.80 -9.02
C SER A 458 -5.05 -18.83 -10.18
N GLY A 459 -4.21 -18.78 -11.21
CA GLY A 459 -4.36 -17.82 -12.32
C GLY A 459 -4.27 -16.36 -11.85
N TYR A 460 -3.41 -16.08 -10.87
CA TYR A 460 -3.18 -14.75 -10.27
C TYR A 460 -4.43 -14.12 -9.62
N ALA A 461 -5.47 -14.89 -9.31
CA ALA A 461 -6.72 -14.35 -8.78
C ALA A 461 -6.52 -13.44 -7.55
N PRO A 462 -5.76 -13.82 -6.49
CA PRO A 462 -5.59 -12.96 -5.32
C PRO A 462 -4.84 -11.66 -5.63
N PHE A 463 -3.89 -11.69 -6.56
CA PHE A 463 -3.17 -10.50 -7.02
C PHE A 463 -4.07 -9.54 -7.81
N LEU A 464 -4.88 -10.07 -8.71
CA LEU A 464 -5.85 -9.28 -9.50
C LEU A 464 -6.94 -8.66 -8.61
N GLU A 465 -7.46 -9.41 -7.64
CA GLU A 465 -8.43 -8.89 -6.66
C GLU A 465 -7.85 -7.69 -5.89
N MET A 466 -6.61 -7.79 -5.44
CA MET A 466 -5.90 -6.73 -4.74
C MET A 466 -5.70 -5.49 -5.64
N LEU A 467 -5.24 -5.66 -6.87
CA LEU A 467 -5.08 -4.55 -7.82
C LEU A 467 -6.41 -3.85 -8.12
N ARG A 468 -7.47 -4.63 -8.36
CA ARG A 468 -8.82 -4.09 -8.61
C ARG A 468 -9.36 -3.34 -7.40
N ALA A 469 -9.13 -3.84 -6.18
CA ALA A 469 -9.57 -3.18 -4.97
C ALA A 469 -8.90 -1.80 -4.79
N VAL A 470 -7.58 -1.71 -4.97
CA VAL A 470 -6.85 -0.45 -4.76
C VAL A 470 -7.10 0.56 -5.88
N MET A 471 -7.37 0.11 -7.11
CA MET A 471 -7.63 0.96 -8.27
C MET A 471 -9.08 1.43 -8.39
N LYS A 472 -10.02 0.80 -7.68
CA LYS A 472 -11.47 0.96 -7.88
C LYS A 472 -11.94 2.42 -7.87
N HIS A 473 -11.39 3.24 -6.99
CA HIS A 473 -11.77 4.64 -6.80
C HIS A 473 -10.55 5.58 -6.85
N ALA A 474 -9.55 5.28 -7.70
CA ALA A 474 -8.32 6.05 -7.79
C ALA A 474 -8.00 6.46 -9.23
N GLY A 475 -7.34 7.59 -9.41
CA GLY A 475 -6.74 8.01 -10.68
C GLY A 475 -5.27 7.58 -10.79
N GLY A 476 -4.69 7.06 -9.71
CA GLY A 476 -3.36 6.49 -9.67
C GLY A 476 -3.17 5.58 -8.45
N VAL A 477 -2.12 4.75 -8.50
CA VAL A 477 -1.72 3.89 -7.40
C VAL A 477 -0.21 3.98 -7.20
N ARG A 478 0.22 4.22 -5.95
CA ARG A 478 1.58 3.96 -5.51
C ARG A 478 1.69 2.51 -5.06
N ILE A 479 2.67 1.81 -5.54
CA ILE A 479 2.98 0.44 -5.11
C ILE A 479 4.17 0.51 -4.18
N ASP A 480 3.92 0.21 -2.92
CA ASP A 480 4.93 0.14 -1.88
C ASP A 480 5.90 -1.00 -2.18
N HIS A 481 7.21 -0.69 -2.11
CA HIS A 481 8.29 -1.63 -2.38
C HIS A 481 8.08 -2.47 -3.65
N ILE A 482 7.92 -1.82 -4.82
CA ILE A 482 7.63 -2.52 -6.10
C ILE A 482 8.71 -3.54 -6.49
N LEU A 483 9.90 -3.45 -5.88
CA LEU A 483 10.98 -4.44 -6.00
C LEU A 483 10.49 -5.85 -5.65
N GLY A 484 9.46 -5.97 -4.79
CA GLY A 484 8.78 -7.21 -4.45
C GLY A 484 8.16 -7.95 -5.63
N PHE A 485 7.94 -7.28 -6.78
CA PHE A 485 7.48 -7.94 -8.01
C PHE A 485 8.60 -8.74 -8.69
N ALA A 486 9.85 -8.35 -8.50
CA ALA A 486 11.01 -9.09 -8.99
C ALA A 486 11.50 -10.12 -7.97
N ARG A 487 11.70 -9.68 -6.75
CA ARG A 487 12.16 -10.54 -5.65
C ARG A 487 11.77 -9.93 -4.30
N MET A 488 11.48 -10.76 -3.33
CA MET A 488 11.12 -10.37 -1.98
C MET A 488 12.06 -11.03 -0.97
N TRP A 489 12.49 -10.28 0.03
CA TRP A 489 13.25 -10.82 1.16
C TRP A 489 12.28 -11.48 2.13
N LEU A 490 12.43 -12.79 2.34
CA LEU A 490 11.58 -13.57 3.24
C LEU A 490 12.39 -14.08 4.41
N VAL A 491 11.87 -13.86 5.61
CA VAL A 491 12.49 -14.21 6.89
C VAL A 491 11.65 -15.32 7.54
N PRO A 492 12.23 -16.48 7.87
CA PRO A 492 11.51 -17.50 8.64
C PRO A 492 11.07 -16.98 10.01
N GLU A 493 9.86 -17.33 10.43
CA GLU A 493 9.29 -16.87 11.70
C GLU A 493 10.18 -17.29 12.88
N GLY A 494 10.41 -16.36 13.82
CA GLY A 494 11.26 -16.59 15.00
C GLY A 494 12.76 -16.49 14.75
N THR A 495 13.21 -16.10 13.53
CA THR A 495 14.63 -15.87 13.25
C THR A 495 14.95 -14.36 13.14
N SER A 496 16.25 -14.01 13.15
CA SER A 496 16.70 -12.63 12.88
C SER A 496 16.37 -12.22 11.45
N ALA A 497 16.14 -10.93 11.21
CA ALA A 497 15.91 -10.37 9.90
C ALA A 497 17.05 -10.65 8.91
N SER A 498 18.29 -10.74 9.39
CA SER A 498 19.47 -11.11 8.61
C SER A 498 19.49 -12.57 8.12
N MET A 499 18.66 -13.44 8.72
CA MET A 499 18.56 -14.88 8.39
C MET A 499 17.50 -15.17 7.34
N GLY A 500 17.22 -14.23 6.45
CA GLY A 500 16.31 -14.40 5.34
C GLY A 500 16.98 -14.84 4.04
N ALA A 501 16.17 -14.95 2.99
CA ALA A 501 16.63 -15.10 1.61
C ALA A 501 15.73 -14.36 0.63
N PHE A 502 16.30 -13.96 -0.51
CA PHE A 502 15.50 -13.47 -1.62
C PHE A 502 14.76 -14.62 -2.32
N VAL A 503 13.49 -14.36 -2.61
CA VAL A 503 12.63 -15.26 -3.40
C VAL A 503 12.17 -14.53 -4.65
N ARG A 504 12.33 -15.14 -5.82
CA ARG A 504 11.90 -14.60 -7.12
C ARG A 504 10.39 -14.71 -7.27
N TYR A 505 9.80 -13.63 -7.78
CA TYR A 505 8.40 -13.56 -8.16
C TYR A 505 8.24 -13.59 -9.69
N PRO A 506 7.05 -13.88 -10.22
CA PRO A 506 6.79 -13.88 -11.66
C PRO A 506 6.66 -12.45 -12.21
N CYS A 507 7.76 -11.70 -12.18
CA CYS A 507 7.84 -10.27 -12.44
C CYS A 507 7.15 -9.86 -13.76
N ALA A 508 7.47 -10.53 -14.86
CA ALA A 508 6.91 -10.19 -16.17
C ALA A 508 5.38 -10.33 -16.19
N ASP A 509 4.85 -11.41 -15.61
CA ASP A 509 3.40 -11.63 -15.53
C ASP A 509 2.74 -10.56 -14.63
N MET A 510 3.34 -10.27 -13.47
CA MET A 510 2.82 -9.27 -12.54
C MET A 510 2.82 -7.87 -13.13
N LEU A 511 3.87 -7.45 -13.84
CA LEU A 511 3.94 -6.16 -14.52
C LEU A 511 2.91 -6.08 -15.67
N ASN A 512 2.72 -7.17 -16.41
CA ASN A 512 1.72 -7.26 -17.47
C ASN A 512 0.29 -7.15 -16.94
N LEU A 513 -0.02 -7.89 -15.87
CA LEU A 513 -1.33 -7.84 -15.22
C LEU A 513 -1.59 -6.46 -14.58
N LEU A 514 -0.57 -5.86 -13.98
CA LEU A 514 -0.64 -4.48 -13.48
C LEU A 514 -0.97 -3.50 -14.61
N ALA A 515 -0.29 -3.60 -15.76
CA ALA A 515 -0.55 -2.73 -16.91
C ALA A 515 -1.98 -2.92 -17.46
N LEU A 516 -2.48 -4.17 -17.48
CA LEU A 516 -3.83 -4.47 -17.94
C LEU A 516 -4.89 -3.89 -17.00
N GLU A 517 -4.74 -4.04 -15.69
CA GLU A 517 -5.68 -3.46 -14.72
C GLU A 517 -5.56 -1.92 -14.68
N ALA A 518 -4.35 -1.36 -14.79
CA ALA A 518 -4.14 0.09 -14.86
C ALA A 518 -4.86 0.70 -16.09
N GLU A 519 -4.75 0.06 -17.25
CA GLU A 519 -5.47 0.50 -18.46
C GLU A 519 -6.99 0.46 -18.29
N ARG A 520 -7.54 -0.58 -17.64
CA ARG A 520 -8.97 -0.73 -17.36
C ARG A 520 -9.51 0.34 -16.43
N HIS A 521 -8.72 0.69 -15.41
CA HIS A 521 -9.10 1.69 -14.42
C HIS A 521 -8.67 3.11 -14.78
N LYS A 522 -7.94 3.29 -15.89
CA LYS A 522 -7.35 4.58 -16.31
C LYS A 522 -6.50 5.20 -15.19
N ALA A 523 -5.72 4.37 -14.49
CA ALA A 523 -4.89 4.76 -13.37
C ALA A 523 -3.41 4.85 -13.78
N ILE A 524 -2.71 5.91 -13.35
CA ILE A 524 -1.25 5.96 -13.42
C ILE A 524 -0.64 5.08 -12.34
N ILE A 525 0.55 4.54 -12.58
CA ILE A 525 1.26 3.70 -11.62
C ILE A 525 2.57 4.37 -11.21
N VAL A 526 2.77 4.47 -9.89
CA VAL A 526 4.01 4.91 -9.25
C VAL A 526 4.57 3.73 -8.47
N GLY A 527 5.75 3.26 -8.82
CA GLY A 527 6.44 2.21 -8.08
C GLY A 527 7.47 2.81 -7.14
N GLU A 528 7.37 2.54 -5.85
CA GLU A 528 8.43 2.86 -4.92
C GLU A 528 9.57 1.85 -5.15
N ASN A 529 10.66 2.34 -5.76
CA ASN A 529 11.81 1.55 -6.17
C ASN A 529 13.10 1.98 -5.43
N LEU A 530 12.95 2.40 -4.17
CA LEU A 530 14.08 2.76 -3.31
C LEU A 530 14.75 1.49 -2.74
N GLY A 531 16.04 1.57 -2.46
CA GLY A 531 16.83 0.48 -1.89
C GLY A 531 17.69 -0.29 -2.91
N THR A 532 17.91 -1.60 -2.68
CA THR A 532 18.76 -2.44 -3.53
C THR A 532 18.01 -2.92 -4.77
N VAL A 533 18.02 -2.10 -5.80
CA VAL A 533 17.31 -2.36 -7.06
C VAL A 533 17.99 -3.49 -7.84
N PRO A 534 17.27 -4.53 -8.30
CA PRO A 534 17.80 -5.54 -9.21
C PRO A 534 18.27 -4.90 -10.53
N GLU A 535 19.31 -5.51 -11.14
CA GLU A 535 19.79 -5.11 -12.46
C GLU A 535 18.64 -5.09 -13.48
N ASP A 536 18.60 -4.11 -14.37
CA ASP A 536 17.58 -3.89 -15.41
C ASP A 536 16.12 -3.70 -14.91
N PHE A 537 15.86 -3.71 -13.60
CA PHE A 537 14.49 -3.62 -13.11
C PHE A 537 13.84 -2.25 -13.36
N ASN A 538 14.59 -1.17 -13.19
CA ASN A 538 14.11 0.18 -13.51
C ASN A 538 13.75 0.32 -14.99
N GLU A 539 14.54 -0.28 -15.89
CA GLU A 539 14.26 -0.30 -17.33
C GLU A 539 12.97 -1.07 -17.64
N GLN A 540 12.74 -2.18 -16.94
CA GLN A 540 11.48 -2.92 -17.06
C GLN A 540 10.28 -2.09 -16.59
N LEU A 541 10.39 -1.37 -15.46
CA LEU A 541 9.35 -0.46 -14.98
C LEU A 541 9.04 0.63 -16.00
N TYR A 542 10.07 1.32 -16.46
CA TYR A 542 9.91 2.43 -17.42
C TYR A 542 9.37 1.95 -18.77
N GLY A 543 9.82 0.78 -19.23
CA GLY A 543 9.29 0.13 -20.43
C GLY A 543 7.81 -0.19 -20.33
N LYS A 544 7.30 -0.44 -19.10
CA LYS A 544 5.87 -0.63 -18.81
C LYS A 544 5.13 0.65 -18.47
N GLY A 545 5.76 1.83 -18.59
CA GLY A 545 5.14 3.11 -18.27
C GLY A 545 4.87 3.30 -16.77
N ILE A 546 5.55 2.55 -15.91
CA ILE A 546 5.49 2.68 -14.45
C ILE A 546 6.54 3.72 -14.05
N MET A 547 6.13 4.76 -13.35
CA MET A 547 7.04 5.78 -12.85
C MET A 547 7.74 5.27 -11.59
N GLY A 548 9.06 5.41 -11.51
CA GLY A 548 9.80 5.24 -10.27
C GLY A 548 9.60 6.41 -9.32
N THR A 549 10.29 6.39 -8.20
CA THR A 549 10.31 7.47 -7.22
C THR A 549 11.71 8.06 -7.11
N THR A 550 11.84 9.37 -7.26
CA THR A 550 13.09 10.13 -7.10
C THR A 550 12.92 11.07 -5.91
N VAL A 551 13.76 10.89 -4.88
CA VAL A 551 13.65 11.60 -3.60
C VAL A 551 14.87 12.47 -3.39
N LEU A 552 14.71 13.79 -3.26
CA LEU A 552 15.80 14.75 -3.12
C LEU A 552 16.87 14.31 -2.10
N LEU A 553 16.44 13.87 -0.92
CA LEU A 553 17.38 13.51 0.16
C LEU A 553 18.26 12.30 -0.18
N LEU A 554 17.91 11.51 -1.21
CA LEU A 554 18.64 10.33 -1.66
C LEU A 554 19.42 10.56 -2.96
N GLU A 555 19.14 11.66 -3.69
CA GLU A 555 19.75 11.96 -4.98
C GLU A 555 21.11 12.63 -4.79
N LYS A 556 22.06 11.86 -4.24
CA LYS A 556 23.44 12.30 -4.00
C LYS A 556 24.45 11.21 -4.41
N ASN A 557 25.65 11.64 -4.76
CA ASN A 557 26.83 10.79 -4.85
C ASN A 557 27.72 11.00 -3.61
N GLU A 558 28.93 10.47 -3.61
CA GLU A 558 29.86 10.59 -2.47
C GLU A 558 30.22 12.04 -2.11
N THR A 559 30.08 12.99 -3.04
CA THR A 559 30.62 14.36 -2.90
C THR A 559 29.59 15.47 -3.10
N SER A 560 28.45 15.22 -3.71
CA SER A 560 27.47 16.27 -4.05
C SER A 560 26.07 15.72 -4.25
N TYR A 561 25.06 16.57 -4.11
CA TYR A 561 23.72 16.31 -4.62
C TYR A 561 23.69 16.40 -6.14
N LEU A 562 22.85 15.55 -6.76
CA LEU A 562 22.76 15.48 -8.22
C LEU A 562 21.97 16.70 -8.76
N PRO A 563 22.48 17.37 -9.81
CA PRO A 563 21.72 18.39 -10.52
C PRO A 563 20.52 17.75 -11.26
N LEU A 564 19.47 18.55 -11.51
CA LEU A 564 18.19 18.06 -12.06
C LEU A 564 18.31 17.38 -13.43
N GLU A 565 19.31 17.74 -14.23
CA GLU A 565 19.59 17.14 -15.54
C GLU A 565 20.00 15.66 -15.45
N ARG A 566 20.44 15.23 -14.26
CA ARG A 566 20.77 13.84 -13.96
C ARG A 566 19.63 13.04 -13.35
N TRP A 567 18.52 13.72 -12.97
CA TRP A 567 17.37 13.01 -12.41
C TRP A 567 16.64 12.22 -13.50
N PRO A 568 16.17 10.99 -13.21
CA PRO A 568 15.39 10.21 -14.17
C PRO A 568 14.10 10.93 -14.53
N VAL A 569 13.76 10.95 -15.82
CA VAL A 569 12.52 11.60 -16.31
C VAL A 569 11.25 10.74 -16.14
N HIS A 570 11.41 9.43 -15.99
CA HIS A 570 10.30 8.49 -15.83
C HIS A 570 9.99 8.22 -14.34
N THR A 571 9.94 9.27 -13.55
CA THR A 571 9.76 9.18 -12.10
C THR A 571 8.75 10.21 -11.59
N VAL A 572 8.38 10.05 -10.34
CA VAL A 572 7.75 11.08 -9.53
C VAL A 572 8.83 11.74 -8.68
N ALA A 573 8.99 13.05 -8.79
CA ALA A 573 9.94 13.81 -7.99
C ALA A 573 9.32 14.18 -6.64
N MET A 574 10.05 13.94 -5.55
CA MET A 574 9.59 14.16 -4.17
C MET A 574 10.68 14.75 -3.29
N PRO A 575 10.36 15.57 -2.27
CA PRO A 575 11.33 16.00 -1.26
C PRO A 575 11.74 14.88 -0.31
N SER A 576 10.76 14.15 0.22
CA SER A 576 10.91 13.06 1.17
C SER A 576 9.77 12.05 1.02
N THR A 577 9.80 10.97 1.80
CA THR A 577 8.71 9.99 1.97
C THR A 577 8.27 9.98 3.44
N HIS A 578 7.23 9.20 3.75
CA HIS A 578 6.80 9.03 5.15
C HIS A 578 7.85 8.37 6.05
N ASP A 579 8.82 7.64 5.50
CA ASP A 579 9.91 6.95 6.21
C ASP A 579 11.18 7.80 6.35
N LEU A 580 11.20 8.94 5.70
CA LEU A 580 12.32 9.88 5.72
C LEU A 580 11.93 11.13 6.52
N PRO A 581 12.90 11.87 7.07
CA PRO A 581 12.63 13.14 7.73
C PRO A 581 12.01 14.14 6.74
N THR A 582 11.16 15.02 7.26
CA THR A 582 10.70 16.19 6.52
C THR A 582 11.88 17.09 6.18
N LEU A 583 11.77 17.97 5.20
CA LEU A 583 12.84 18.93 4.87
C LEU A 583 13.28 19.74 6.08
N ALA A 584 12.32 20.27 6.87
CA ALA A 584 12.61 21.02 8.09
C ALA A 584 13.27 20.15 9.17
N GLY A 585 12.76 18.93 9.38
CA GLY A 585 13.30 17.98 10.34
C GLY A 585 14.70 17.50 9.98
N TRP A 586 14.96 17.20 8.69
CA TRP A 586 16.29 16.83 8.19
C TRP A 586 17.28 17.97 8.37
N TRP A 587 16.86 19.20 8.04
CA TRP A 587 17.72 20.37 8.20
C TRP A 587 18.07 20.65 9.67
N ALA A 588 17.12 20.44 10.59
CA ALA A 588 17.34 20.57 12.02
C ALA A 588 18.07 19.37 12.65
N GLY A 589 18.12 18.21 11.97
CA GLY A 589 18.70 16.97 12.50
C GLY A 589 17.78 16.24 13.48
N CYS A 590 16.45 16.43 13.38
CA CYS A 590 15.48 15.82 14.29
C CYS A 590 15.50 14.28 14.22
N ASP A 591 15.72 13.70 13.05
CA ASP A 591 15.87 12.26 12.83
C ASP A 591 17.10 11.69 13.57
N ILE A 592 18.22 12.42 13.57
CA ILE A 592 19.44 12.01 14.30
C ILE A 592 19.17 12.06 15.80
N GLN A 593 18.59 13.17 16.30
CA GLN A 593 18.27 13.33 17.73
C GLN A 593 17.33 12.22 18.24
N TRP A 594 16.32 11.82 17.44
CA TRP A 594 15.43 10.73 17.80
C TRP A 594 16.15 9.38 17.83
N ARG A 595 17.00 9.10 16.84
CA ARG A 595 17.79 7.86 16.77
C ARG A 595 18.79 7.77 17.92
N GLU A 596 19.41 8.88 18.33
CA GLU A 596 20.25 8.97 19.54
C GLU A 596 19.43 8.67 20.80
N ARG A 597 18.28 9.36 20.98
CA ARG A 597 17.37 9.17 22.13
C ARG A 597 16.91 7.73 22.26
N LEU A 598 16.65 7.05 21.15
CA LEU A 598 16.18 5.66 21.10
C LEU A 598 17.33 4.64 21.17
N GLY A 599 18.59 5.10 21.27
CA GLY A 599 19.77 4.24 21.28
C GLY A 599 20.01 3.48 19.97
N ALA A 600 19.45 3.97 18.86
CA ALA A 600 19.69 3.42 17.53
C ALA A 600 21.01 3.90 16.92
N ILE A 601 21.59 4.99 17.45
CA ILE A 601 22.93 5.51 17.16
C ILE A 601 23.76 5.34 18.42
N ARG A 602 24.92 4.73 18.32
CA ARG A 602 25.87 4.64 19.43
C ARG A 602 26.54 5.98 19.64
N GLU A 603 26.92 6.28 20.89
CA GLU A 603 27.55 7.54 21.28
C GLU A 603 28.84 7.84 20.49
N ASP A 604 29.62 6.78 20.18
CA ASP A 604 30.86 6.88 19.40
C ASP A 604 30.64 7.17 17.89
N GLN A 605 29.43 7.00 17.39
CA GLN A 605 29.03 7.26 15.99
C GLN A 605 28.32 8.60 15.80
N ALA A 606 27.79 9.18 16.86
CA ALA A 606 26.95 10.38 16.78
C ALA A 606 27.68 11.56 16.14
N ASP A 607 28.92 11.84 16.57
CA ASP A 607 29.73 12.96 16.02
C ASP A 607 29.99 12.82 14.52
N GLU A 608 30.21 11.61 14.03
CA GLU A 608 30.44 11.34 12.61
C GLU A 608 29.16 11.57 11.79
N ILE A 609 28.02 11.09 12.26
CA ILE A 609 26.70 11.26 11.63
C ILE A 609 26.31 12.75 11.57
N TRP A 610 26.56 13.50 12.65
CA TRP A 610 26.36 14.95 12.67
C TRP A 610 27.30 15.67 11.71
N ALA A 611 28.57 15.27 11.63
CA ALA A 611 29.54 15.82 10.70
C ALA A 611 29.12 15.54 9.23
N GLU A 612 28.61 14.34 8.93
CA GLU A 612 28.05 14.01 7.63
C GLU A 612 26.85 14.90 7.30
N ARG A 613 25.88 15.07 8.21
CA ARG A 613 24.75 15.96 8.02
C ARG A 613 25.17 17.40 7.72
N HIS A 614 26.24 17.89 8.38
CA HIS A 614 26.75 19.23 8.10
C HIS A 614 27.40 19.33 6.71
N ARG A 615 28.10 18.30 6.25
CA ARG A 615 28.60 18.22 4.86
C ARG A 615 27.45 18.21 3.88
N ASP A 616 26.47 17.35 4.07
CA ASP A 616 25.30 17.22 3.21
C ASP A 616 24.53 18.54 3.05
N LYS A 617 24.32 19.28 4.14
CA LYS A 617 23.69 20.62 4.09
C LYS A 617 24.48 21.58 3.21
N LYS A 618 25.82 21.60 3.33
CA LYS A 618 26.68 22.48 2.52
C LYS A 618 26.62 22.11 1.03
N GLU A 619 26.63 20.82 0.74
CA GLU A 619 26.55 20.33 -0.64
C GLU A 619 25.17 20.60 -1.27
N LEU A 620 24.10 20.37 -0.50
CA LEU A 620 22.74 20.69 -0.95
C LEU A 620 22.57 22.19 -1.19
N TRP A 621 23.10 23.03 -0.28
CA TRP A 621 23.11 24.48 -0.46
C TRP A 621 23.84 24.90 -1.73
N ARG A 622 25.01 24.34 -1.98
CA ARG A 622 25.78 24.59 -3.22
C ARG A 622 24.99 24.21 -4.47
N THR A 623 24.33 23.04 -4.46
CA THR A 623 23.46 22.63 -5.57
C THR A 623 22.32 23.61 -5.81
N LEU A 624 21.71 24.16 -4.73
CA LEU A 624 20.69 25.20 -4.85
C LEU A 624 21.26 26.55 -5.36
N ALA A 625 22.48 26.91 -4.97
CA ALA A 625 23.16 28.12 -5.44
C ALA A 625 23.51 28.01 -6.93
N ASP A 626 24.00 26.86 -7.36
CA ASP A 626 24.29 26.57 -8.78
C ASP A 626 23.01 26.64 -9.63
N ALA A 627 21.86 26.28 -9.05
CA ALA A 627 20.54 26.44 -9.66
C ALA A 627 19.97 27.88 -9.56
N GLY A 628 20.71 28.83 -8.93
CA GLY A 628 20.29 30.22 -8.77
C GLY A 628 19.14 30.44 -7.78
N LEU A 629 18.90 29.49 -6.88
CA LEU A 629 17.78 29.53 -5.93
C LEU A 629 18.13 30.11 -4.56
N VAL A 630 19.41 30.14 -4.22
CA VAL A 630 19.97 30.75 -3.00
C VAL A 630 21.27 31.48 -3.33
N THR A 631 21.75 32.33 -2.41
CA THR A 631 23.05 33.01 -2.53
C THR A 631 24.09 32.39 -1.60
N ASP A 632 25.39 32.49 -1.92
CA ASP A 632 26.47 31.88 -1.12
C ASP A 632 26.58 32.45 0.31
N GLU A 633 26.03 33.65 0.56
CA GLU A 633 26.10 34.34 1.86
C GLU A 633 25.15 33.76 2.91
N ASP A 634 24.16 32.96 2.50
CA ASP A 634 23.04 32.54 3.37
C ASP A 634 23.27 31.21 4.12
N ILE A 635 24.37 30.49 3.90
CA ILE A 635 24.67 29.18 4.55
C ILE A 635 24.65 29.25 6.09
N ALA A 636 24.89 30.42 6.65
CA ALA A 636 24.90 30.64 8.10
C ALA A 636 23.48 30.74 8.74
N GLN A 637 22.42 30.78 7.94
CA GLN A 637 21.08 30.85 8.46
C GLN A 637 20.59 29.52 9.06
N VAL A 638 19.96 29.61 10.22
CA VAL A 638 19.56 28.45 11.02
C VAL A 638 18.35 27.70 10.43
N ALA A 639 17.57 28.35 9.55
CA ALA A 639 16.34 27.78 8.99
C ALA A 639 16.56 27.06 7.64
N ALA A 640 15.81 26.00 7.39
CA ALA A 640 15.80 25.30 6.10
C ALA A 640 15.37 26.24 4.96
N PRO A 641 16.08 26.27 3.80
CA PRO A 641 15.68 27.08 2.64
C PRO A 641 14.49 26.42 1.89
N ARG A 642 13.35 26.28 2.59
CA ARG A 642 12.22 25.47 2.15
C ARG A 642 11.71 25.85 0.77
N GLU A 643 11.47 27.13 0.50
CA GLU A 643 10.97 27.59 -0.79
C GLU A 643 11.97 27.26 -1.93
N ALA A 644 13.27 27.37 -1.68
CA ALA A 644 14.30 27.00 -2.66
C ALA A 644 14.32 25.49 -2.92
N LEU A 645 14.22 24.66 -1.87
CA LEU A 645 14.14 23.20 -1.99
C LEU A 645 12.89 22.78 -2.77
N LEU A 646 11.74 23.34 -2.45
CA LEU A 646 10.49 23.06 -3.16
C LEU A 646 10.55 23.53 -4.63
N ALA A 647 11.14 24.69 -4.90
CA ALA A 647 11.35 25.20 -6.27
C ALA A 647 12.26 24.25 -7.07
N PHE A 648 13.37 23.83 -6.48
CA PHE A 648 14.30 22.89 -7.10
C PHE A 648 13.62 21.60 -7.53
N ILE A 649 12.90 20.94 -6.62
CA ILE A 649 12.19 19.70 -6.93
C ILE A 649 11.08 19.93 -7.97
N ALA A 650 10.35 21.04 -7.82
CA ALA A 650 9.30 21.39 -8.78
C ALA A 650 9.83 21.66 -10.18
N ASP A 651 11.09 22.03 -10.33
CA ASP A 651 11.71 22.25 -11.65
C ASP A 651 12.21 20.97 -12.32
N ALA A 652 12.23 19.84 -11.63
CA ALA A 652 12.59 18.54 -12.21
C ALA A 652 11.76 18.22 -13.46
N ALA A 653 12.36 17.56 -14.44
CA ALA A 653 11.72 17.17 -15.71
C ALA A 653 10.66 16.06 -15.55
N ALA A 654 10.48 15.51 -14.35
CA ALA A 654 9.48 14.49 -14.04
C ALA A 654 8.05 14.96 -14.41
N PRO A 655 7.21 14.08 -15.01
CA PRO A 655 5.84 14.44 -15.42
C PRO A 655 4.93 14.77 -14.24
N LEU A 656 5.26 14.28 -13.04
CA LEU A 656 4.56 14.54 -11.78
C LEU A 656 5.58 14.81 -10.68
N ALA A 657 5.32 15.82 -9.86
CA ALA A 657 6.02 16.05 -8.60
C ALA A 657 5.01 16.00 -7.45
N LEU A 658 5.33 15.26 -6.39
CA LEU A 658 4.47 15.09 -5.22
C LEU A 658 5.15 15.67 -3.98
N PHE A 659 4.41 16.47 -3.22
CA PHE A 659 4.93 17.19 -2.08
C PHE A 659 4.18 16.79 -0.81
N PRO A 660 4.85 16.20 0.21
CA PRO A 660 4.26 15.95 1.51
C PRO A 660 3.67 17.23 2.10
N LEU A 661 2.48 17.10 2.67
CA LEU A 661 1.80 18.24 3.32
C LEU A 661 2.63 18.75 4.50
N GLU A 662 3.35 17.87 5.18
CA GLU A 662 4.31 18.18 6.23
C GLU A 662 5.38 19.17 5.73
N ASP A 663 5.93 18.95 4.54
CA ASP A 663 6.96 19.83 3.94
C ASP A 663 6.35 21.16 3.47
N LEU A 664 5.13 21.14 2.93
CA LEU A 664 4.43 22.38 2.55
C LEU A 664 4.13 23.25 3.76
N MET A 665 3.81 22.66 4.90
CA MET A 665 3.55 23.35 6.17
C MET A 665 4.85 23.73 6.89
N GLY A 666 5.97 23.03 6.61
CA GLY A 666 7.24 23.20 7.29
C GLY A 666 7.29 22.53 8.66
N LEU A 667 6.63 21.38 8.80
CA LEU A 667 6.65 20.57 10.02
C LEU A 667 7.99 19.85 10.20
N PHE A 668 8.39 19.67 11.46
CA PHE A 668 9.64 18.98 11.80
C PHE A 668 9.46 17.48 11.99
N ALA A 669 8.29 17.05 12.48
CA ALA A 669 8.02 15.65 12.76
C ALA A 669 7.78 14.87 11.48
N GLN A 670 8.44 13.72 11.33
CA GLN A 670 8.19 12.78 10.23
C GLN A 670 7.06 11.80 10.60
N PRO A 671 6.28 11.31 9.62
CA PRO A 671 5.14 10.42 9.89
C PRO A 671 5.54 9.10 10.53
N ASN A 672 6.67 8.54 10.13
CA ASN A 672 7.21 7.28 10.61
C ASN A 672 8.72 7.36 10.82
N LEU A 673 9.21 6.72 11.88
CA LEU A 673 10.64 6.46 12.07
C LEU A 673 10.85 4.93 12.00
N PRO A 674 11.34 4.40 10.86
CA PRO A 674 11.53 2.97 10.69
C PRO A 674 12.43 2.35 11.76
N GLY A 675 12.16 1.08 12.13
CA GLY A 675 12.89 0.37 13.18
C GLY A 675 12.46 0.73 14.60
N THR A 676 11.38 1.50 14.77
CA THR A 676 10.76 1.76 16.07
C THR A 676 9.53 0.86 16.28
N ASP A 677 9.32 0.44 17.54
CA ASP A 677 8.16 -0.35 17.93
C ASP A 677 7.15 0.55 18.66
N PRO A 678 5.94 0.75 18.14
CA PRO A 678 4.92 1.55 18.80
C PRO A 678 4.52 1.04 20.19
N ALA A 679 4.64 -0.29 20.43
CA ALA A 679 4.30 -0.94 21.69
C ALA A 679 5.49 -1.21 22.60
N GLY A 680 6.73 -0.99 22.12
CA GLY A 680 7.98 -1.33 22.84
C GLY A 680 8.61 -0.18 23.61
N SER A 681 9.83 -0.41 24.06
CA SER A 681 10.64 0.59 24.79
C SER A 681 11.24 1.68 23.89
N LYS A 682 11.23 1.48 22.57
CA LYS A 682 11.72 2.42 21.56
C LYS A 682 10.54 3.07 20.86
N GLN A 683 9.90 4.01 21.54
CA GLN A 683 8.69 4.67 21.04
C GLN A 683 9.03 5.97 20.32
N TYR A 684 8.72 6.02 19.05
CA TYR A 684 8.51 7.23 18.27
C TYR A 684 7.01 7.33 17.97
N PRO A 685 6.38 8.53 17.94
CA PRO A 685 4.94 8.67 17.66
C PRO A 685 4.60 8.43 16.18
N SER A 686 5.04 7.29 15.63
CA SER A 686 4.73 6.88 14.25
C SER A 686 3.23 6.66 14.08
N TRP A 687 2.65 7.15 13.01
CA TRP A 687 1.26 6.92 12.58
C TRP A 687 0.17 7.45 13.55
N ILE A 688 0.53 8.36 14.47
CA ILE A 688 -0.41 8.98 15.42
C ILE A 688 -0.36 10.51 15.39
N GLN A 689 0.44 11.11 14.51
CA GLN A 689 0.59 12.56 14.40
C GLN A 689 -0.58 13.15 13.63
N ARG A 690 -1.22 14.16 14.19
CA ARG A 690 -2.29 14.93 13.57
C ARG A 690 -1.73 16.20 12.96
N PHE A 691 -2.26 16.62 11.82
CA PHE A 691 -1.92 17.93 11.28
C PHE A 691 -2.37 19.04 12.24
N PRO A 692 -1.56 20.11 12.42
CA PRO A 692 -1.86 21.16 13.40
C PRO A 692 -3.06 22.01 13.01
N THR A 693 -3.44 22.01 11.72
CA THR A 693 -4.50 22.83 11.14
C THR A 693 -5.54 21.95 10.46
N SER A 694 -6.82 22.26 10.65
CA SER A 694 -7.92 21.56 9.99
C SER A 694 -7.90 21.77 8.48
N VAL A 695 -8.46 20.81 7.71
CA VAL A 695 -8.41 20.81 6.23
C VAL A 695 -9.00 22.06 5.63
N GLU A 696 -9.98 22.70 6.30
CA GLU A 696 -10.60 23.96 5.88
C GLU A 696 -9.61 25.12 5.86
N HIS A 697 -8.59 25.08 6.70
CA HIS A 697 -7.69 26.21 6.94
C HIS A 697 -6.27 25.99 6.39
N ILE A 698 -5.89 24.74 6.00
CA ILE A 698 -4.54 24.39 5.53
C ILE A 698 -4.04 25.37 4.44
N PHE A 699 -4.85 25.60 3.40
CA PHE A 699 -4.46 26.50 2.31
C PHE A 699 -4.49 28.00 2.68
N GLY A 700 -5.01 28.34 3.85
CA GLY A 700 -4.92 29.66 4.47
C GLY A 700 -3.60 29.91 5.20
N GLU A 701 -2.88 28.86 5.58
CA GLU A 701 -1.61 28.95 6.28
C GLU A 701 -0.55 29.68 5.45
N ARG A 702 0.25 30.53 6.11
CA ARG A 702 1.27 31.34 5.43
C ARG A 702 2.27 30.48 4.66
N ASN A 703 2.74 29.41 5.31
CA ASN A 703 3.73 28.49 4.74
C ASN A 703 3.18 27.76 3.51
N VAL A 704 1.96 27.23 3.61
CA VAL A 704 1.31 26.50 2.51
C VAL A 704 1.04 27.43 1.32
N ARG A 705 0.57 28.64 1.55
CA ARG A 705 0.37 29.62 0.47
C ARG A 705 1.67 29.97 -0.25
N ALA A 706 2.77 30.19 0.50
CA ALA A 706 4.08 30.47 -0.08
C ALA A 706 4.59 29.28 -0.91
N SER A 707 4.48 28.06 -0.35
CA SER A 707 4.86 26.82 -1.02
C SER A 707 4.07 26.62 -2.32
N VAL A 708 2.73 26.70 -2.28
CA VAL A 708 1.87 26.57 -3.47
C VAL A 708 2.21 27.62 -4.55
N ALA A 709 2.46 28.87 -4.16
CA ALA A 709 2.87 29.91 -5.10
C ALA A 709 4.21 29.57 -5.77
N THR A 710 5.16 28.99 -5.04
CA THR A 710 6.45 28.51 -5.56
C THR A 710 6.26 27.36 -6.54
N LEU A 711 5.46 26.34 -6.18
CA LEU A 711 5.17 25.21 -7.05
C LEU A 711 4.52 25.64 -8.37
N LYS A 712 3.54 26.56 -8.32
CA LYS A 712 2.88 27.09 -9.52
C LYS A 712 3.87 27.81 -10.43
N ARG A 713 4.75 28.64 -9.88
CA ARG A 713 5.78 29.32 -10.68
C ARG A 713 6.72 28.32 -11.37
N ALA A 714 7.25 27.33 -10.65
CA ALA A 714 8.18 26.38 -11.19
C ALA A 714 7.55 25.40 -12.21
N ARG A 715 6.29 24.95 -11.97
CA ARG A 715 5.62 23.95 -12.83
C ARG A 715 4.88 24.54 -14.02
N TYR A 716 4.42 25.80 -13.95
CA TYR A 716 3.60 26.45 -14.98
C TYR A 716 4.24 27.68 -15.62
N ALA A 717 5.45 28.11 -15.17
CA ALA A 717 6.23 29.10 -15.91
C ALA A 717 6.65 28.50 -17.26
N ILE A 718 6.10 29.02 -18.35
CA ILE A 718 6.47 28.75 -19.74
C ILE A 718 7.45 29.83 -20.17
#